data_1ca32ba5f63829d9e1eb44d5ac1398eb
#
_entry.id   1ca32ba5f63829d9e1eb44d5ac1398eb
#
_cell.length_a   1.000
_cell.length_b   1.000
_cell.length_c   1.000
_cell.angle_alpha   90.00
_cell.angle_beta   90.00
_cell.angle_gamma   90.00
#
_symmetry.space_group_name_H-M   'P 1'
#
loop_
_entity.id
_entity.type
_entity.pdbx_description
1 polymer ?
#
loop_
_entity_poly.entity_id
_entity_poly.type
_entity_poly.pdbx_seq_one_letter_code
_entity_poly.pdbx_strand_id
1 'polypeptide(L)'
;VPRVPTTADVNNPKRKGYDFRLDNLLFRTATSTDRQLVIRTAEFPNQQIDLRQNPEDITTNIGQIFSRNDFSGGQGLDFAHKRNNVEKDTTRFFDSKGVDVFHGDDETSYNVHLLFTTENKDVKGTTADFSSTNNYLIKTANNNLYVSDDTTIYESTDGGDSWNAMTPSITISYAIQGMAPFGNGFFFVTGDGSTGKQLCHYTGSAWHVESLSTTFSGYFTGIWYEKDKLIVSGKSTTAEYLFEADPFDHSFSFPAAGAIITTDPDYKFTSVTDAGAVILAANENGKIYSLKDVTGSLQLQGQTRIPFEEVHSIVASEGIVFFGTKEATRDVGRFYKAELVTADNLYVLANRQLIKEWVIDSIDTTPHAMFASRDSVYCSVQEATDETYLWRYYLPTAGFARDLKLGAGGLCYGISQGSGKFVASISGKNVYKETSSYESEGYIITPNIDFFTSEIKQWVGTTVEHDEITDSRRIQCFISTREGTIDTPGSSSWELTNDSTQGFGGTEFQINRNARYLNMKIVLTPTIDFTGTPVFRSVSARALPRPQLVVIDIPVNISDQVERPNRKRIKVRNLGETVYQELKQKEGDSVTLELYDPAELIRGVVESVAYPVINHANIGSVTQYCTVRIRGVRAEDITSEFTNIIGIGTLGVVGLG
;
A
#
# COMPACT_ATOMS: atom_id res chain seq x y z
N VAL A 1 16.32 -4.40 35.29
CA VAL A 1 15.16 -5.27 35.04
C VAL A 1 14.08 -4.81 35.99
N PRO A 2 12.89 -4.36 35.50
CA PRO A 2 11.76 -4.14 36.37
C PRO A 2 11.52 -5.39 37.16
N ARG A 3 11.49 -5.26 38.43
CA ARG A 3 11.34 -6.42 39.35
C ARG A 3 9.85 -6.78 39.38
N VAL A 4 9.55 -8.03 39.12
CA VAL A 4 8.21 -8.55 39.39
C VAL A 4 7.89 -8.31 40.88
N PRO A 5 6.81 -7.62 41.21
CA PRO A 5 6.49 -7.29 42.61
C PRO A 5 6.27 -8.56 43.42
N THR A 6 6.88 -8.61 44.59
CA THR A 6 6.56 -9.64 45.58
C THR A 6 5.21 -9.29 46.24
N THR A 7 4.55 -10.25 46.88
CA THR A 7 3.32 -10.02 47.63
C THR A 7 3.42 -8.84 48.63
N ALA A 8 4.64 -8.64 49.22
CA ALA A 8 4.91 -7.50 50.10
C ALA A 8 5.05 -6.17 49.34
N ASP A 9 5.44 -6.21 48.07
CA ASP A 9 5.51 -5.01 47.21
C ASP A 9 4.13 -4.58 46.78
N VAL A 10 3.25 -5.53 46.48
CA VAL A 10 1.84 -5.29 46.14
C VAL A 10 1.07 -4.71 47.34
N ASN A 11 1.33 -5.20 48.56
CA ASN A 11 0.65 -4.74 49.75
C ASN A 11 1.14 -3.38 50.28
N ASN A 12 2.30 -2.91 49.93
CA ASN A 12 2.82 -1.60 50.34
C ASN A 12 3.89 -1.03 49.41
N PRO A 13 3.57 -0.77 48.15
CA PRO A 13 4.51 -0.34 47.12
C PRO A 13 5.09 1.06 47.42
N LYS A 14 4.35 1.95 48.05
CA LYS A 14 4.78 3.31 48.41
C LYS A 14 5.94 3.31 49.41
N ARG A 15 6.00 2.34 50.35
CA ARG A 15 7.12 2.17 51.29
C ARG A 15 8.43 1.78 50.62
N LYS A 16 8.35 1.23 49.39
CA LYS A 16 9.54 0.82 48.62
C LYS A 16 9.95 1.82 47.55
N GLY A 17 9.27 2.96 47.47
CA GLY A 17 9.66 4.06 46.59
C GLY A 17 9.26 3.86 45.14
N TYR A 18 8.14 3.18 44.90
CA TYR A 18 7.44 3.17 43.59
C TYR A 18 6.22 4.09 43.67
N ASP A 19 5.89 4.73 42.55
CA ASP A 19 4.83 5.70 42.48
C ASP A 19 3.59 5.18 41.77
N PHE A 20 3.77 4.19 40.87
CA PHE A 20 2.65 3.56 40.18
C PHE A 20 3.01 2.15 39.70
N ARG A 21 1.96 1.38 39.36
CA ARG A 21 2.03 0.06 38.76
C ARG A 21 1.33 0.07 37.39
N LEU A 22 1.96 -0.53 36.40
CA LEU A 22 1.38 -0.80 35.10
C LEU A 22 1.34 -2.32 34.90
N ASP A 23 0.17 -2.93 34.92
CA ASP A 23 -0.05 -4.37 35.00
C ASP A 23 0.72 -4.98 36.19
N ASN A 24 1.76 -5.79 35.87
CA ASN A 24 2.61 -6.47 36.85
C ASN A 24 3.93 -5.76 37.15
N LEU A 25 4.15 -4.58 36.56
CA LEU A 25 5.43 -3.87 36.65
C LEU A 25 5.30 -2.61 37.50
N LEU A 26 6.26 -2.38 38.39
CA LEU A 26 6.33 -1.20 39.26
C LEU A 26 7.30 -0.16 38.70
N PHE A 27 6.85 1.08 38.64
CA PHE A 27 7.61 2.19 38.08
C PHE A 27 7.70 3.37 39.06
N ARG A 28 8.67 4.25 38.79
CA ARG A 28 8.83 5.53 39.47
C ARG A 28 8.54 6.66 38.51
N THR A 29 7.87 7.69 39.01
CA THR A 29 7.78 8.94 38.25
C THR A 29 9.12 9.70 38.27
N ALA A 30 9.35 10.51 37.26
CA ALA A 30 10.48 11.41 37.26
C ALA A 30 10.18 12.55 38.25
N THR A 31 10.95 12.60 39.35
CA THR A 31 10.87 13.68 40.34
C THR A 31 11.55 14.93 39.79
N SER A 32 10.84 15.70 38.99
CA SER A 32 11.19 17.09 38.72
C SER A 32 10.11 17.94 39.35
N THR A 33 10.49 18.95 40.07
CA THR A 33 9.61 19.89 40.79
C THR A 33 8.57 20.58 39.90
N ASP A 34 8.73 20.49 38.57
CA ASP A 34 7.90 21.19 37.59
C ASP A 34 6.98 20.27 36.78
N ARG A 35 6.96 18.97 37.03
CA ARG A 35 6.13 18.02 36.27
C ARG A 35 5.20 17.26 37.17
N GLN A 36 3.99 17.77 37.27
CA GLN A 36 2.89 17.05 37.90
C GLN A 36 2.30 16.04 36.93
N LEU A 37 1.78 14.95 37.47
CA LEU A 37 0.92 14.02 36.77
C LEU A 37 -0.30 14.81 36.26
N VAL A 38 -0.47 14.87 34.96
CA VAL A 38 -1.59 15.60 34.35
C VAL A 38 -2.67 14.60 33.97
N ILE A 39 -3.77 14.62 34.72
CA ILE A 39 -5.00 13.92 34.36
C ILE A 39 -5.85 14.87 33.52
N ARG A 40 -6.19 14.46 32.31
CA ARG A 40 -7.06 15.25 31.42
C ARG A 40 -8.27 14.42 31.07
N THR A 41 -9.43 15.05 31.06
CA THR A 41 -10.61 14.46 30.42
C THR A 41 -10.35 14.40 28.90
N ALA A 42 -10.62 13.27 28.27
CA ALA A 42 -10.42 13.14 26.85
C ALA A 42 -11.34 14.13 26.09
N GLU A 43 -10.74 15.05 25.37
CA GLU A 43 -11.46 15.78 24.33
C GLU A 43 -11.54 14.86 23.10
N PHE A 44 -12.73 14.71 22.55
CA PHE A 44 -12.94 13.84 21.37
C PHE A 44 -12.37 14.52 20.12
N PRO A 45 -11.39 13.92 19.43
CA PRO A 45 -10.64 14.63 18.38
C PRO A 45 -11.45 14.97 17.12
N ASN A 46 -12.65 14.46 16.93
CA ASN A 46 -13.41 14.65 15.69
C ASN A 46 -14.80 15.26 15.93
N GLN A 47 -14.93 16.17 16.87
CA GLN A 47 -16.15 16.97 16.95
C GLN A 47 -16.05 18.13 15.96
N GLN A 48 -16.70 18.01 14.81
CA GLN A 48 -17.17 19.18 14.10
C GLN A 48 -18.31 19.80 14.92
N ILE A 49 -17.95 20.72 15.80
CA ILE A 49 -18.95 21.58 16.44
C ILE A 49 -19.44 22.51 15.34
N ASP A 50 -20.68 22.38 14.92
CA ASP A 50 -21.31 23.43 14.11
C ASP A 50 -21.44 24.66 15.02
N LEU A 51 -20.57 25.62 14.83
CA LEU A 51 -20.56 26.90 15.57
C LEU A 51 -21.86 27.71 15.40
N ARG A 52 -22.81 27.25 14.58
CA ARG A 52 -24.14 27.84 14.44
C ARG A 52 -25.16 27.29 15.42
N GLN A 53 -24.85 26.21 16.15
CA GLN A 53 -25.71 25.73 17.20
C GLN A 53 -25.46 26.51 18.50
N ASN A 54 -26.54 26.82 19.18
CA ASN A 54 -26.52 27.60 20.43
C ASN A 54 -25.65 26.88 21.48
N PRO A 55 -24.67 27.53 22.14
CA PRO A 55 -23.79 26.87 23.11
C PRO A 55 -24.51 26.18 24.27
N GLU A 56 -25.75 26.59 24.55
CA GLU A 56 -26.57 26.03 25.61
C GLU A 56 -27.12 24.62 25.29
N ASP A 57 -27.18 24.23 24.00
CA ASP A 57 -27.64 22.91 23.58
C ASP A 57 -26.53 21.83 23.56
N ILE A 58 -25.29 22.22 23.81
CA ILE A 58 -24.10 21.35 23.73
C ILE A 58 -23.95 20.43 24.96
N THR A 59 -24.75 20.61 25.99
CA THR A 59 -24.41 20.13 27.33
C THR A 59 -24.73 18.68 27.66
N THR A 60 -25.41 17.88 26.86
CA THR A 60 -25.88 16.60 27.41
C THR A 60 -25.65 15.32 26.60
N ASN A 61 -25.31 15.34 25.32
CA ASN A 61 -25.15 14.09 24.55
C ASN A 61 -24.20 14.20 23.35
N ILE A 62 -23.01 14.72 23.56
CA ILE A 62 -22.02 14.77 22.48
C ILE A 62 -21.48 13.35 22.26
N GLY A 63 -22.02 12.66 21.24
CA GLY A 63 -21.51 11.39 20.78
C GLY A 63 -20.21 11.54 20.00
N GLN A 64 -19.43 10.50 19.93
CA GLN A 64 -18.31 10.38 19.01
C GLN A 64 -18.88 10.18 17.61
N ILE A 65 -18.43 11.00 16.64
CA ILE A 65 -18.84 10.89 15.25
C ILE A 65 -17.62 10.57 14.41
N PHE A 66 -17.71 9.47 13.70
CA PHE A 66 -16.83 9.18 12.58
C PHE A 66 -17.53 9.65 11.29
N SER A 67 -16.84 10.41 10.47
CA SER A 67 -17.34 10.77 9.14
C SER A 67 -16.20 10.66 8.15
N ARG A 68 -16.49 10.10 7.00
CA ARG A 68 -15.54 9.99 5.90
C ARG A 68 -16.23 10.25 4.58
N ASN A 69 -15.73 11.26 3.88
CA ASN A 69 -16.20 11.73 2.59
C ASN A 69 -15.11 11.69 1.50
N ASP A 70 -13.92 11.22 1.85
CA ASP A 70 -12.80 11.09 0.94
C ASP A 70 -12.07 9.77 1.20
N PHE A 71 -11.86 8.99 0.15
CA PHE A 71 -11.16 7.71 0.16
C PHE A 71 -9.93 7.70 -0.76
N SER A 72 -9.57 8.87 -1.30
CA SER A 72 -8.49 9.03 -2.28
C SER A 72 -7.09 8.75 -1.70
N GLY A 73 -6.95 8.61 -0.40
CA GLY A 73 -5.73 8.13 0.24
C GLY A 73 -5.41 6.67 -0.06
N GLY A 74 -6.35 5.93 -0.64
CA GLY A 74 -6.18 4.56 -1.07
C GLY A 74 -6.20 3.53 0.06
N GLN A 75 -5.76 2.32 -0.25
CA GLN A 75 -5.72 1.21 0.71
C GLN A 75 -4.60 1.43 1.74
N GLY A 76 -4.92 1.26 3.02
CA GLY A 76 -3.94 1.27 4.11
C GLY A 76 -3.05 0.02 4.12
N LEU A 77 -1.93 0.08 4.86
CA LEU A 77 -0.96 -1.01 4.96
C LEU A 77 -1.45 -2.16 5.86
N ASP A 78 -2.27 -1.85 6.87
CA ASP A 78 -2.84 -2.84 7.77
C ASP A 78 -4.24 -2.45 8.24
N PHE A 79 -4.95 -3.42 8.81
CA PHE A 79 -6.31 -3.29 9.32
C PHE A 79 -6.43 -2.35 10.52
N ALA A 80 -5.45 -2.35 11.38
CA ALA A 80 -5.45 -1.64 12.64
C ALA A 80 -4.58 -0.40 12.56
N HIS A 81 -4.51 0.36 11.49
CA HIS A 81 -3.63 1.53 11.32
C HIS A 81 -2.92 1.89 12.61
N LYS A 82 -1.63 1.60 12.71
CA LYS A 82 -0.87 1.92 13.92
C LYS A 82 -1.19 3.35 14.32
N ARG A 83 -1.70 3.52 15.53
CA ARG A 83 -2.32 4.75 16.06
C ARG A 83 -1.54 6.04 15.83
N ASN A 84 -0.25 5.95 15.58
CA ASN A 84 0.62 7.11 15.36
C ASN A 84 0.46 7.79 13.98
N ASN A 85 -0.26 7.19 13.04
CA ASN A 85 -0.42 7.74 11.68
C ASN A 85 -1.83 8.25 11.39
N VAL A 86 -2.76 8.10 12.31
CA VAL A 86 -4.19 8.30 12.03
C VAL A 86 -4.57 9.76 11.81
N GLU A 87 -3.90 10.71 12.42
CA GLU A 87 -4.16 12.14 12.17
C GLU A 87 -3.80 12.59 10.74
N LYS A 88 -2.99 11.81 10.03
CA LYS A 88 -2.56 12.13 8.67
C LYS A 88 -3.28 11.34 7.57
N ASP A 89 -3.96 10.24 7.92
CA ASP A 89 -4.53 9.30 6.97
C ASP A 89 -6.06 9.17 7.06
N THR A 90 -6.76 10.28 7.21
CA THR A 90 -8.23 10.29 7.26
C THR A 90 -8.90 9.85 5.97
N THR A 91 -8.14 9.74 4.87
CA THR A 91 -8.63 9.38 3.54
C THR A 91 -8.38 7.93 3.14
N ARG A 92 -7.71 7.13 3.99
CA ARG A 92 -7.42 5.72 3.68
C ARG A 92 -8.54 4.78 4.11
N PHE A 93 -8.65 3.66 3.41
CA PHE A 93 -9.56 2.58 3.73
C PHE A 93 -8.80 1.25 3.93
N PHE A 94 -9.49 0.21 4.42
CA PHE A 94 -8.87 -1.09 4.66
C PHE A 94 -8.75 -1.91 3.38
N ASP A 95 -9.87 -2.10 2.66
CA ASP A 95 -9.91 -2.88 1.43
C ASP A 95 -10.97 -2.36 0.48
N SER A 96 -10.77 -2.58 -0.82
CA SER A 96 -11.75 -2.28 -1.87
C SER A 96 -11.64 -3.28 -3.01
N LYS A 97 -12.75 -3.49 -3.71
CA LYS A 97 -12.79 -4.27 -4.94
C LYS A 97 -13.87 -3.71 -5.85
N GLY A 98 -13.58 -3.60 -7.14
CA GLY A 98 -14.54 -3.16 -8.15
C GLY A 98 -15.00 -1.71 -8.04
N VAL A 99 -14.27 -0.85 -7.30
CA VAL A 99 -14.60 0.57 -7.13
C VAL A 99 -13.40 1.47 -7.45
N ASP A 100 -13.67 2.57 -8.14
CA ASP A 100 -12.76 3.70 -8.31
C ASP A 100 -12.96 4.70 -7.17
N VAL A 101 -11.92 4.93 -6.40
CA VAL A 101 -11.90 5.86 -5.26
C VAL A 101 -11.19 7.18 -5.60
N PHE A 102 -10.67 7.30 -6.80
CA PHE A 102 -9.94 8.49 -7.30
C PHE A 102 -10.77 9.31 -8.29
N HIS A 103 -12.03 8.95 -8.49
CA HIS A 103 -12.92 9.68 -9.36
C HIS A 103 -13.42 10.94 -8.65
N GLY A 104 -13.18 12.09 -9.21
CA GLY A 104 -13.62 13.37 -8.68
C GLY A 104 -14.34 14.19 -9.72
N ASP A 105 -15.38 14.94 -9.31
CA ASP A 105 -16.03 15.93 -10.15
C ASP A 105 -15.13 17.17 -10.33
N ASP A 106 -14.23 17.40 -9.37
CA ASP A 106 -13.18 18.40 -9.39
C ASP A 106 -11.97 17.95 -8.53
N GLU A 107 -10.87 18.72 -8.50
CA GLU A 107 -9.64 18.39 -7.78
C GLU A 107 -9.80 18.33 -6.24
N THR A 108 -10.97 18.65 -5.70
CA THR A 108 -11.22 18.77 -4.25
C THR A 108 -12.28 17.81 -3.71
N SER A 109 -12.99 17.09 -4.58
CA SER A 109 -14.14 16.25 -4.22
C SER A 109 -14.03 14.88 -4.88
N TYR A 110 -13.60 13.89 -4.12
CA TYR A 110 -13.50 12.51 -4.59
C TYR A 110 -14.74 11.71 -4.19
N ASN A 111 -15.33 11.07 -5.19
CA ASN A 111 -16.49 10.20 -5.03
C ASN A 111 -16.10 8.76 -5.34
N VAL A 112 -16.85 7.79 -4.83
CA VAL A 112 -16.63 6.37 -5.11
C VAL A 112 -17.62 5.90 -6.13
N HIS A 113 -17.12 5.34 -7.23
CA HIS A 113 -17.88 4.77 -8.34
C HIS A 113 -17.50 3.29 -8.53
N LEU A 114 -18.29 2.57 -9.31
CA LEU A 114 -17.88 1.27 -9.81
C LEU A 114 -16.81 1.41 -10.90
N LEU A 115 -15.88 0.48 -10.93
CA LEU A 115 -14.92 0.31 -12.02
C LEU A 115 -15.61 -0.30 -13.25
N PHE A 116 -15.00 -0.10 -14.42
CA PHE A 116 -15.37 -0.83 -15.62
C PHE A 116 -14.87 -2.27 -15.58
N THR A 117 -15.59 -3.16 -16.25
CA THR A 117 -15.15 -4.54 -16.45
C THR A 117 -14.09 -4.65 -17.55
N THR A 118 -13.50 -5.80 -17.70
CA THR A 118 -12.65 -6.15 -18.85
C THR A 118 -13.28 -7.24 -19.69
N GLU A 119 -12.96 -7.23 -20.97
CA GLU A 119 -13.33 -8.24 -21.93
C GLU A 119 -12.08 -8.91 -22.49
N ASN A 120 -12.14 -10.23 -22.59
CA ASN A 120 -11.14 -11.01 -23.31
C ASN A 120 -11.27 -10.73 -24.81
N LYS A 121 -10.18 -10.33 -25.43
CA LYS A 121 -10.13 -10.13 -26.89
C LYS A 121 -9.48 -11.37 -27.55
N ASP A 122 -10.22 -12.04 -28.38
CA ASP A 122 -9.78 -13.24 -29.10
C ASP A 122 -8.73 -12.88 -30.17
N VAL A 123 -7.50 -12.65 -29.71
CA VAL A 123 -6.39 -12.18 -30.56
C VAL A 123 -6.09 -13.13 -31.71
N LYS A 124 -6.23 -14.42 -31.48
CA LYS A 124 -6.03 -15.47 -32.48
C LYS A 124 -7.24 -15.76 -33.38
N GLY A 125 -8.33 -14.99 -33.19
CA GLY A 125 -9.61 -15.27 -33.86
C GLY A 125 -10.31 -16.53 -33.33
N THR A 126 -9.86 -17.06 -32.23
CA THR A 126 -10.41 -18.21 -31.49
C THR A 126 -10.26 -17.95 -30.00
N THR A 127 -11.02 -18.67 -29.17
CA THR A 127 -10.89 -18.59 -27.70
C THR A 127 -9.58 -19.24 -27.18
N ALA A 128 -8.64 -19.55 -28.05
CA ALA A 128 -7.37 -20.18 -27.69
C ALA A 128 -6.43 -19.18 -27.02
N ASP A 129 -5.93 -19.55 -25.86
CA ASP A 129 -4.88 -18.81 -25.14
C ASP A 129 -3.60 -18.67 -25.98
N PHE A 130 -2.76 -17.70 -25.63
CA PHE A 130 -1.42 -17.59 -26.21
C PHE A 130 -0.61 -18.86 -25.98
N SER A 131 0.25 -19.19 -26.94
CA SER A 131 1.13 -20.36 -26.88
C SER A 131 2.42 -20.09 -26.11
N SER A 132 2.85 -18.84 -26.06
CA SER A 132 4.04 -18.43 -25.31
C SER A 132 3.67 -17.82 -23.94
N THR A 133 4.64 -17.82 -23.04
CA THR A 133 4.50 -17.16 -21.73
C THR A 133 4.96 -15.70 -21.76
N ASN A 134 5.64 -15.25 -22.82
CA ASN A 134 6.13 -13.88 -22.96
C ASN A 134 5.29 -13.18 -24.04
N ASN A 135 4.30 -12.42 -23.64
CA ASN A 135 3.38 -11.73 -24.54
C ASN A 135 3.54 -10.21 -24.39
N TYR A 136 4.49 -9.66 -25.13
CA TYR A 136 4.81 -8.23 -25.09
C TYR A 136 3.72 -7.42 -25.80
N LEU A 137 3.16 -6.44 -25.12
CA LEU A 137 2.18 -5.50 -25.67
C LEU A 137 2.83 -4.10 -25.77
N ILE A 138 2.78 -3.51 -26.95
CA ILE A 138 3.28 -2.16 -27.19
C ILE A 138 2.24 -1.31 -27.93
N LYS A 139 2.43 0.00 -27.87
CA LYS A 139 1.67 0.99 -28.64
C LYS A 139 2.61 1.89 -29.41
N THR A 140 2.32 2.09 -30.68
CA THR A 140 3.10 2.96 -31.58
C THR A 140 2.54 4.38 -31.70
N ALA A 141 3.27 5.28 -32.32
CA ALA A 141 2.90 6.69 -32.45
C ALA A 141 1.58 6.92 -33.21
N ASN A 142 1.22 6.03 -34.13
CA ASN A 142 -0.06 6.05 -34.87
C ASN A 142 -1.23 5.44 -34.08
N ASN A 143 -1.06 5.15 -32.79
CA ASN A 143 -2.00 4.53 -31.88
C ASN A 143 -2.36 3.06 -32.17
N ASN A 144 -1.64 2.38 -33.06
CA ASN A 144 -1.80 0.95 -33.26
C ASN A 144 -1.20 0.21 -32.07
N LEU A 145 -1.85 -0.90 -31.70
CA LEU A 145 -1.37 -1.81 -30.67
C LEU A 145 -0.80 -3.08 -31.32
N TYR A 146 0.27 -3.59 -30.77
CA TYR A 146 0.90 -4.83 -31.22
C TYR A 146 1.14 -5.75 -30.04
N VAL A 147 0.84 -7.05 -30.19
CA VAL A 147 1.12 -8.07 -29.19
C VAL A 147 1.83 -9.26 -29.83
N SER A 148 2.81 -9.81 -29.10
CA SER A 148 3.53 -11.00 -29.54
C SER A 148 2.97 -12.27 -28.93
N ASP A 149 3.01 -13.38 -29.71
CA ASP A 149 2.82 -14.75 -29.24
C ASP A 149 3.84 -15.64 -29.95
N ASP A 150 4.89 -16.04 -29.25
CA ASP A 150 6.04 -16.78 -29.77
C ASP A 150 6.70 -16.06 -30.95
N THR A 151 6.55 -16.55 -32.18
CA THR A 151 7.08 -15.95 -33.41
C THR A 151 6.04 -15.14 -34.18
N THR A 152 4.81 -15.04 -33.69
CA THR A 152 3.70 -14.33 -34.34
C THR A 152 3.47 -12.99 -33.68
N ILE A 153 3.16 -11.99 -34.49
CA ILE A 153 2.77 -10.66 -34.03
C ILE A 153 1.36 -10.37 -34.53
N TYR A 154 0.53 -9.85 -33.65
CA TYR A 154 -0.83 -9.42 -33.95
C TYR A 154 -0.93 -7.90 -33.84
N GLU A 155 -1.68 -7.29 -34.73
CA GLU A 155 -1.94 -5.86 -34.81
C GLU A 155 -3.40 -5.57 -34.51
N SER A 156 -3.64 -4.48 -33.77
CA SER A 156 -4.95 -3.84 -33.64
C SER A 156 -4.84 -2.37 -34.03
N THR A 157 -5.69 -1.94 -34.97
CA THR A 157 -5.78 -0.55 -35.45
C THR A 157 -7.01 0.19 -34.88
N ASP A 158 -7.82 -0.48 -34.09
CA ASP A 158 -9.08 0.04 -33.49
C ASP A 158 -9.00 0.16 -31.95
N GLY A 159 -7.77 0.24 -31.42
CA GLY A 159 -7.55 0.42 -29.98
C GLY A 159 -7.79 -0.85 -29.16
N GLY A 160 -7.60 -2.02 -29.75
CA GLY A 160 -7.65 -3.33 -29.09
C GLY A 160 -9.01 -4.02 -29.21
N ASP A 161 -9.96 -3.54 -30.04
CA ASP A 161 -11.24 -4.20 -30.22
C ASP A 161 -11.14 -5.42 -31.14
N SER A 162 -10.37 -5.33 -32.21
CA SER A 162 -10.08 -6.48 -33.07
C SER A 162 -8.59 -6.62 -33.33
N TRP A 163 -8.15 -7.84 -33.60
CA TRP A 163 -6.77 -8.20 -33.77
C TRP A 163 -6.58 -9.05 -35.05
N ASN A 164 -5.52 -8.75 -35.77
CA ASN A 164 -5.17 -9.49 -36.97
C ASN A 164 -3.73 -9.97 -36.90
N ALA A 165 -3.50 -11.25 -37.23
CA ALA A 165 -2.15 -11.77 -37.38
C ALA A 165 -1.42 -11.04 -38.53
N MET A 166 -0.27 -10.48 -38.25
CA MET A 166 0.57 -9.88 -39.27
C MET A 166 1.23 -10.98 -40.09
N THR A 167 1.45 -10.69 -41.36
CA THR A 167 2.20 -11.57 -42.26
C THR A 167 3.55 -10.93 -42.58
N PRO A 168 4.61 -11.20 -41.77
CA PRO A 168 5.94 -10.64 -42.04
C PRO A 168 6.50 -11.12 -43.40
N SER A 169 7.11 -10.18 -44.14
CA SER A 169 7.87 -10.53 -45.34
C SER A 169 9.26 -11.11 -45.01
N ILE A 170 9.58 -11.24 -43.74
CA ILE A 170 10.82 -11.82 -43.20
C ILE A 170 10.52 -13.13 -42.47
N THR A 171 11.53 -13.94 -42.24
CA THR A 171 11.43 -15.14 -41.40
C THR A 171 11.81 -14.79 -39.94
N ILE A 172 10.86 -14.90 -39.04
CA ILE A 172 11.08 -14.84 -37.58
C ILE A 172 11.44 -16.25 -37.11
N SER A 173 12.72 -16.47 -36.80
CA SER A 173 13.28 -17.81 -36.59
C SER A 173 13.19 -18.30 -35.15
N TYR A 174 13.01 -17.37 -34.16
CA TYR A 174 13.06 -17.66 -32.73
C TYR A 174 11.98 -16.86 -32.01
N ALA A 175 11.64 -17.30 -30.82
CA ALA A 175 10.66 -16.62 -29.96
C ALA A 175 11.04 -15.16 -29.70
N ILE A 176 10.05 -14.29 -29.72
CA ILE A 176 10.21 -12.86 -29.43
C ILE A 176 10.53 -12.69 -27.95
N GLN A 177 11.61 -11.97 -27.64
CA GLN A 177 12.11 -11.71 -26.28
C GLN A 177 11.89 -10.28 -25.81
N GLY A 178 11.40 -9.39 -26.68
CA GLY A 178 11.08 -8.01 -26.37
C GLY A 178 10.64 -7.25 -27.59
N MET A 179 9.87 -6.20 -27.39
CA MET A 179 9.38 -5.29 -28.42
C MET A 179 9.48 -3.85 -27.90
N ALA A 180 9.93 -2.93 -28.76
CA ALA A 180 10.08 -1.51 -28.44
C ALA A 180 9.44 -0.64 -29.54
N PRO A 181 8.52 0.29 -29.22
CA PRO A 181 7.88 1.14 -30.21
C PRO A 181 8.91 2.13 -30.80
N PHE A 182 8.84 2.35 -32.10
CA PHE A 182 9.68 3.31 -32.82
C PHE A 182 8.86 3.97 -33.93
N GLY A 183 8.53 5.24 -33.77
CA GLY A 183 7.70 5.95 -34.73
C GLY A 183 6.33 5.23 -34.96
N ASN A 184 5.97 4.98 -36.20
CA ASN A 184 4.76 4.24 -36.56
C ASN A 184 4.96 2.72 -36.60
N GLY A 185 6.17 2.24 -36.30
CA GLY A 185 6.52 0.84 -36.25
C GLY A 185 7.17 0.48 -34.91
N PHE A 186 7.99 -0.57 -34.93
CA PHE A 186 8.65 -1.08 -33.72
C PHE A 186 9.87 -1.92 -34.06
N PHE A 187 10.82 -1.94 -33.15
CA PHE A 187 11.88 -2.94 -33.11
C PHE A 187 11.47 -4.14 -32.24
N PHE A 188 11.98 -5.31 -32.53
CA PHE A 188 11.88 -6.47 -31.69
C PHE A 188 13.11 -7.36 -31.78
N VAL A 189 13.37 -8.07 -30.71
CA VAL A 189 14.46 -9.04 -30.63
C VAL A 189 13.94 -10.43 -30.43
N THR A 190 14.65 -11.42 -30.99
CA THR A 190 14.32 -12.82 -30.82
C THR A 190 15.49 -13.59 -30.24
N GLY A 191 15.20 -14.73 -29.60
CA GLY A 191 16.24 -15.58 -29.02
C GLY A 191 15.79 -16.99 -28.81
N ASP A 192 16.70 -17.97 -28.96
CA ASP A 192 16.45 -19.40 -28.80
C ASP A 192 16.87 -19.95 -27.43
N GLY A 193 17.31 -19.08 -26.53
CA GLY A 193 17.83 -19.47 -25.22
C GLY A 193 19.29 -19.98 -25.26
N SER A 194 19.94 -19.98 -26.44
CA SER A 194 21.34 -20.42 -26.59
C SER A 194 22.22 -19.45 -27.39
N THR A 195 22.17 -19.49 -28.69
CA THR A 195 22.98 -18.62 -29.55
C THR A 195 22.23 -17.98 -30.70
N GLY A 196 21.03 -18.49 -31.01
CA GLY A 196 20.17 -17.96 -32.06
C GLY A 196 19.55 -16.64 -31.63
N LYS A 197 19.69 -15.63 -32.51
CA LYS A 197 19.16 -14.28 -32.26
C LYS A 197 18.91 -13.54 -33.57
N GLN A 198 17.90 -12.67 -33.55
CA GLN A 198 17.66 -11.70 -34.63
C GLN A 198 17.27 -10.35 -33.96
N LEU A 199 17.66 -9.27 -34.59
CA LEU A 199 17.09 -7.94 -34.38
C LEU A 199 16.26 -7.63 -35.62
N CYS A 200 14.99 -7.32 -35.42
CA CYS A 200 14.06 -7.06 -36.51
C CYS A 200 13.41 -5.71 -36.33
N HIS A 201 12.97 -5.11 -37.41
CA HIS A 201 12.32 -3.81 -37.43
C HIS A 201 11.11 -3.85 -38.38
N TYR A 202 9.99 -3.36 -37.91
CA TYR A 202 8.81 -3.04 -38.70
C TYR A 202 8.64 -1.53 -38.78
N THR A 203 8.67 -0.95 -39.96
CA THR A 203 8.63 0.51 -40.15
C THR A 203 7.22 1.11 -40.12
N GLY A 204 6.17 0.30 -39.92
CA GLY A 204 4.78 0.65 -40.14
C GLY A 204 4.28 0.24 -41.53
N SER A 205 5.15 -0.22 -42.40
CA SER A 205 4.82 -0.68 -43.77
C SER A 205 5.72 -1.79 -44.31
N ALA A 206 6.95 -1.88 -43.86
CA ALA A 206 7.95 -2.84 -44.33
C ALA A 206 8.64 -3.55 -43.16
N TRP A 207 9.03 -4.80 -43.39
CA TRP A 207 9.75 -5.63 -42.42
C TRP A 207 11.22 -5.75 -42.81
N HIS A 208 12.10 -5.67 -41.82
CA HIS A 208 13.57 -5.81 -42.01
C HIS A 208 14.09 -6.77 -40.92
N VAL A 209 15.01 -7.65 -41.32
CA VAL A 209 15.97 -8.29 -40.42
C VAL A 209 17.23 -7.46 -40.48
N GLU A 210 17.58 -6.86 -39.36
CA GLU A 210 18.72 -5.95 -39.31
C GLU A 210 20.07 -6.71 -39.41
N SER A 211 21.00 -6.11 -40.07
CA SER A 211 22.35 -6.69 -40.23
C SER A 211 23.12 -6.61 -38.92
N LEU A 212 23.65 -7.73 -38.44
CA LEU A 212 24.50 -7.82 -37.25
C LEU A 212 25.95 -8.00 -37.66
N SER A 213 26.72 -6.92 -37.66
CA SER A 213 28.14 -6.93 -38.13
C SER A 213 29.06 -7.61 -37.13
N THR A 214 28.86 -7.38 -35.82
CA THR A 214 29.60 -8.03 -34.73
C THR A 214 28.66 -8.26 -33.57
N THR A 215 28.67 -9.47 -33.02
CA THR A 215 27.80 -9.80 -31.86
C THR A 215 28.55 -10.62 -30.81
N PHE A 216 28.06 -10.54 -29.56
CA PHE A 216 28.48 -11.44 -28.50
C PHE A 216 28.00 -12.89 -28.77
N SER A 217 28.63 -13.84 -28.13
CA SER A 217 28.20 -15.25 -28.19
C SER A 217 27.04 -15.47 -27.19
N GLY A 218 25.81 -15.61 -27.70
CA GLY A 218 24.61 -15.74 -26.89
C GLY A 218 23.36 -15.32 -27.66
N TYR A 219 22.27 -15.01 -26.96
CA TYR A 219 20.98 -14.61 -27.51
C TYR A 219 20.49 -13.31 -26.90
N PHE A 220 19.53 -12.61 -27.55
CA PHE A 220 18.92 -11.41 -27.01
C PHE A 220 17.87 -11.77 -25.97
N THR A 221 17.73 -10.91 -24.93
CA THR A 221 16.82 -11.09 -23.78
C THR A 221 15.82 -9.96 -23.59
N GLY A 222 16.03 -8.79 -24.25
CA GLY A 222 15.11 -7.64 -24.17
C GLY A 222 15.54 -6.51 -25.09
N ILE A 223 14.61 -5.59 -25.34
CA ILE A 223 14.81 -4.37 -26.13
C ILE A 223 13.90 -3.25 -25.63
N TRP A 224 14.43 -2.03 -25.61
CA TRP A 224 13.73 -0.81 -25.21
C TRP A 224 14.16 0.36 -26.10
N TYR A 225 13.32 1.34 -26.23
CA TYR A 225 13.63 2.59 -26.93
C TYR A 225 13.35 3.78 -26.03
N GLU A 226 14.40 4.48 -25.64
CA GLU A 226 14.34 5.61 -24.73
C GLU A 226 15.33 6.71 -25.17
N LYS A 227 14.89 7.96 -25.21
CA LYS A 227 15.72 9.13 -25.56
C LYS A 227 16.48 8.97 -26.86
N ASP A 228 15.77 8.55 -27.90
CA ASP A 228 16.37 8.32 -29.24
C ASP A 228 17.50 7.27 -29.27
N LYS A 229 17.55 6.40 -28.27
CA LYS A 229 18.48 5.28 -28.13
C LYS A 229 17.75 3.96 -28.15
N LEU A 230 18.26 3.03 -28.91
CA LEU A 230 17.84 1.63 -28.84
C LEU A 230 18.73 0.92 -27.84
N ILE A 231 18.11 0.36 -26.81
CA ILE A 231 18.79 -0.34 -25.73
C ILE A 231 18.45 -1.82 -25.84
N VAL A 232 19.47 -2.66 -25.98
CA VAL A 232 19.30 -4.10 -26.23
C VAL A 232 20.02 -4.88 -25.12
N SER A 233 19.35 -5.85 -24.52
CA SER A 233 20.02 -6.79 -23.64
C SER A 233 20.26 -8.14 -24.31
N GLY A 234 21.29 -8.83 -23.85
CA GLY A 234 21.63 -10.13 -24.34
C GLY A 234 22.43 -10.95 -23.34
N LYS A 235 22.17 -12.25 -23.36
CA LYS A 235 22.74 -13.23 -22.44
C LYS A 235 23.68 -14.18 -23.16
N SER A 236 24.85 -14.41 -22.55
CA SER A 236 25.77 -15.50 -22.88
C SER A 236 25.85 -16.51 -21.73
N THR A 237 26.68 -17.52 -21.90
CA THR A 237 26.97 -18.48 -20.82
C THR A 237 27.75 -17.87 -19.65
N THR A 238 28.38 -16.71 -19.86
CA THR A 238 29.31 -16.09 -18.90
C THR A 238 28.85 -14.72 -18.39
N ALA A 239 27.94 -14.06 -19.09
CA ALA A 239 27.49 -12.73 -18.73
C ALA A 239 26.14 -12.36 -19.37
N GLU A 240 25.44 -11.45 -18.73
CA GLU A 240 24.36 -10.65 -19.29
C GLU A 240 24.88 -9.26 -19.64
N TYR A 241 24.51 -8.75 -20.79
CA TYR A 241 24.99 -7.50 -21.37
C TYR A 241 23.86 -6.52 -21.60
N LEU A 242 24.16 -5.23 -21.47
CA LEU A 242 23.31 -4.15 -21.95
C LEU A 242 24.09 -3.31 -22.98
N PHE A 243 23.51 -3.14 -24.14
CA PHE A 243 24.09 -2.42 -25.27
C PHE A 243 23.24 -1.21 -25.64
N GLU A 244 23.90 -0.23 -26.27
CA GLU A 244 23.26 0.89 -26.93
C GLU A 244 23.44 0.72 -28.46
N ALA A 245 22.43 1.17 -29.19
CA ALA A 245 22.51 1.28 -30.65
C ALA A 245 21.77 2.52 -31.14
N ASP A 246 22.18 3.05 -32.28
CA ASP A 246 21.43 4.10 -32.99
C ASP A 246 20.27 3.44 -33.75
N PRO A 247 19.00 3.78 -33.46
CA PRO A 247 17.86 3.18 -34.15
C PRO A 247 17.80 3.49 -35.67
N PHE A 248 18.56 4.47 -36.15
CA PHE A 248 18.62 4.85 -37.58
C PHE A 248 19.67 4.10 -38.35
N ASP A 249 20.55 3.33 -37.69
CA ASP A 249 21.50 2.45 -38.35
C ASP A 249 20.79 1.17 -38.81
N HIS A 250 21.21 0.69 -40.00
CA HIS A 250 20.74 -0.61 -40.53
C HIS A 250 21.82 -1.71 -40.40
N SER A 251 22.92 -1.42 -39.73
CA SER A 251 23.98 -2.37 -39.42
C SER A 251 24.42 -2.23 -37.98
N PHE A 252 23.95 -3.12 -37.15
CA PHE A 252 24.13 -3.08 -35.69
C PHE A 252 25.36 -3.89 -35.27
N SER A 253 26.05 -3.42 -34.24
CA SER A 253 27.20 -4.08 -33.67
C SER A 253 27.08 -4.18 -32.15
N PHE A 254 27.09 -5.41 -31.64
CA PHE A 254 26.95 -5.71 -30.22
C PHE A 254 28.12 -6.59 -29.73
N PRO A 255 29.38 -6.13 -29.83
CA PRO A 255 30.49 -6.89 -29.26
C PRO A 255 30.45 -6.88 -27.74
N ALA A 256 30.80 -7.98 -27.08
CA ALA A 256 30.81 -8.07 -25.61
C ALA A 256 31.65 -6.96 -24.94
N ALA A 257 32.75 -6.54 -25.56
CA ALA A 257 33.60 -5.44 -25.08
C ALA A 257 32.96 -4.04 -25.25
N GLY A 258 31.90 -3.91 -26.05
CA GLY A 258 31.15 -2.66 -26.26
C GLY A 258 29.90 -2.54 -25.42
N ALA A 259 29.63 -3.46 -24.50
CA ALA A 259 28.50 -3.37 -23.61
C ALA A 259 28.64 -2.20 -22.61
N ILE A 260 27.58 -1.43 -22.43
CA ILE A 260 27.52 -0.35 -21.42
C ILE A 260 27.61 -0.94 -20.02
N ILE A 261 26.92 -2.08 -19.82
CA ILE A 261 26.90 -2.83 -18.57
C ILE A 261 27.14 -4.31 -18.89
N THR A 262 27.93 -4.94 -18.04
CA THR A 262 28.13 -6.38 -18.01
C THR A 262 27.83 -6.86 -16.61
N THR A 263 26.98 -7.88 -16.45
CA THR A 263 26.57 -8.45 -15.17
C THR A 263 26.62 -9.98 -15.23
N ASP A 264 26.34 -10.63 -14.13
CA ASP A 264 26.26 -12.08 -14.01
C ASP A 264 25.17 -12.65 -14.93
N PRO A 265 25.40 -13.77 -15.63
CA PRO A 265 24.44 -14.35 -16.57
C PRO A 265 23.14 -14.81 -15.93
N ASP A 266 23.10 -14.99 -14.61
CA ASP A 266 21.89 -15.45 -13.91
C ASP A 266 20.86 -14.33 -13.71
N TYR A 267 21.21 -13.07 -14.01
CA TYR A 267 20.36 -11.92 -13.73
C TYR A 267 20.06 -11.09 -14.98
N LYS A 268 18.89 -11.28 -15.57
CA LYS A 268 18.42 -10.55 -16.76
C LYS A 268 18.16 -9.09 -16.48
N PHE A 269 18.35 -8.24 -17.51
CA PHE A 269 17.72 -6.92 -17.54
C PHE A 269 16.23 -7.07 -17.82
N THR A 270 15.41 -6.46 -16.97
CA THR A 270 13.96 -6.67 -16.94
C THR A 270 13.18 -5.49 -17.47
N SER A 271 13.66 -4.26 -17.22
CA SER A 271 12.95 -3.05 -17.59
C SER A 271 13.90 -1.86 -17.71
N VAL A 272 13.60 -0.97 -18.66
CA VAL A 272 14.31 0.30 -18.88
C VAL A 272 13.29 1.42 -18.97
N THR A 273 13.60 2.59 -18.44
CA THR A 273 12.71 3.77 -18.47
C THR A 273 13.50 5.07 -18.51
N ASP A 274 12.96 6.08 -19.18
CA ASP A 274 13.46 7.45 -19.09
C ASP A 274 13.02 8.12 -17.78
N ALA A 275 13.98 8.56 -16.98
CA ALA A 275 13.77 9.32 -15.75
C ALA A 275 14.16 10.82 -15.89
N GLY A 276 14.07 11.36 -17.09
CA GLY A 276 14.37 12.76 -17.40
C GLY A 276 15.86 13.06 -17.48
N ALA A 277 16.59 13.06 -16.39
CA ALA A 277 18.03 13.34 -16.36
C ALA A 277 18.88 12.16 -16.84
N VAL A 278 18.42 10.94 -16.65
CA VAL A 278 19.08 9.67 -16.96
C VAL A 278 18.08 8.63 -17.44
N ILE A 279 18.58 7.60 -18.10
CA ILE A 279 17.84 6.37 -18.34
C ILE A 279 18.14 5.41 -17.20
N LEU A 280 17.12 4.76 -16.65
CA LEU A 280 17.25 3.75 -15.63
C LEU A 280 17.08 2.36 -16.23
N ALA A 281 17.99 1.44 -15.91
CA ALA A 281 17.91 0.04 -16.32
C ALA A 281 17.93 -0.87 -15.10
N ALA A 282 16.93 -1.71 -14.95
CA ALA A 282 16.75 -2.61 -13.82
C ALA A 282 17.12 -4.05 -14.18
N ASN A 283 17.59 -4.83 -13.21
CA ASN A 283 17.85 -6.25 -13.39
C ASN A 283 17.40 -7.12 -12.20
N GLU A 284 17.34 -8.42 -12.41
CA GLU A 284 16.94 -9.41 -11.41
C GLU A 284 17.92 -9.52 -10.22
N ASN A 285 19.12 -8.93 -10.26
CA ASN A 285 20.03 -8.87 -9.09
C ASN A 285 19.69 -7.71 -8.13
N GLY A 286 18.52 -7.13 -8.24
CA GLY A 286 18.11 -6.00 -7.42
C GLY A 286 18.93 -4.74 -7.69
N LYS A 287 19.52 -4.59 -8.86
CA LYS A 287 20.26 -3.39 -9.24
C LYS A 287 19.47 -2.54 -10.21
N ILE A 288 19.49 -1.24 -9.98
CA ILE A 288 19.00 -0.23 -10.90
C ILE A 288 20.19 0.65 -11.27
N TYR A 289 20.53 0.65 -12.55
CA TYR A 289 21.64 1.38 -13.12
C TYR A 289 21.14 2.70 -13.70
N SER A 290 21.88 3.77 -13.49
CA SER A 290 21.60 5.09 -14.05
C SER A 290 22.56 5.37 -15.21
N LEU A 291 22.01 5.52 -16.41
CA LEU A 291 22.72 5.76 -17.66
C LEU A 291 22.48 7.19 -18.12
N LYS A 292 23.51 7.90 -18.44
CA LYS A 292 23.42 9.28 -18.97
C LYS A 292 24.07 9.35 -20.36
N ASP A 293 23.44 10.05 -21.27
CA ASP A 293 24.05 10.40 -22.53
C ASP A 293 25.16 11.41 -22.28
N VAL A 294 26.38 11.02 -22.63
CA VAL A 294 27.58 11.86 -22.57
C VAL A 294 28.18 11.87 -23.96
N THR A 295 28.08 13.01 -24.66
CA THR A 295 28.61 13.19 -26.01
C THR A 295 28.06 12.20 -27.05
N GLY A 296 26.80 11.81 -26.95
CA GLY A 296 26.11 10.93 -27.88
C GLY A 296 26.15 9.44 -27.54
N SER A 297 26.77 9.05 -26.44
CA SER A 297 26.80 7.65 -25.96
C SER A 297 26.35 7.53 -24.50
N LEU A 298 25.62 6.47 -24.20
CA LEU A 298 25.19 6.16 -22.84
C LEU A 298 26.37 5.67 -21.99
N GLN A 299 26.53 6.28 -20.83
CA GLN A 299 27.53 5.90 -19.85
C GLN A 299 26.91 5.64 -18.51
N LEU A 300 27.44 4.65 -17.80
CA LEU A 300 27.04 4.36 -16.42
C LEU A 300 27.44 5.52 -15.50
N GLN A 301 26.45 6.15 -14.86
CA GLN A 301 26.63 7.28 -13.97
C GLN A 301 26.26 6.98 -12.51
N GLY A 302 25.78 5.78 -12.22
CA GLY A 302 25.46 5.37 -10.88
C GLY A 302 24.71 4.05 -10.85
N GLN A 303 24.58 3.49 -9.66
CA GLN A 303 23.74 2.31 -9.42
C GLN A 303 23.12 2.37 -8.04
N THR A 304 21.92 1.87 -7.94
CA THR A 304 21.23 1.64 -6.65
C THR A 304 21.01 0.15 -6.50
N ARG A 305 21.29 -0.40 -5.31
CA ARG A 305 21.03 -1.80 -5.01
C ARG A 305 19.85 -1.92 -4.05
N ILE A 306 18.94 -2.85 -4.36
CA ILE A 306 17.83 -3.27 -3.51
C ILE A 306 18.20 -4.66 -2.95
N PRO A 307 18.68 -4.75 -1.71
CA PRO A 307 19.18 -6.01 -1.16
C PRO A 307 18.07 -7.07 -1.08
N PHE A 308 18.39 -8.31 -1.46
CA PHE A 308 17.52 -9.49 -1.37
C PHE A 308 16.25 -9.44 -2.22
N GLU A 309 16.17 -8.53 -3.18
CA GLU A 309 15.05 -8.40 -4.07
C GLU A 309 15.51 -8.41 -5.54
N GLU A 310 14.66 -8.92 -6.42
CA GLU A 310 14.77 -8.84 -7.88
C GLU A 310 13.91 -7.68 -8.35
N VAL A 311 14.40 -6.83 -9.25
CA VAL A 311 13.59 -5.74 -9.82
C VAL A 311 13.05 -6.22 -11.17
N HIS A 312 11.73 -6.25 -11.33
CA HIS A 312 11.07 -6.76 -12.53
C HIS A 312 10.47 -5.68 -13.42
N SER A 313 10.10 -4.55 -12.85
CA SER A 313 9.55 -3.42 -13.60
C SER A 313 9.97 -2.09 -13.00
N ILE A 314 10.13 -1.07 -13.85
CA ILE A 314 10.47 0.29 -13.43
C ILE A 314 9.81 1.30 -14.36
N VAL A 315 9.30 2.39 -13.78
CA VAL A 315 8.77 3.51 -14.52
C VAL A 315 9.05 4.81 -13.77
N ALA A 316 9.26 5.89 -14.48
CA ALA A 316 9.41 7.21 -13.89
C ALA A 316 8.23 8.12 -14.26
N SER A 317 7.78 8.91 -13.31
CA SER A 317 6.74 9.92 -13.49
C SER A 317 7.02 11.11 -12.60
N GLU A 318 7.02 12.33 -13.15
CA GLU A 318 7.19 13.60 -12.41
C GLU A 318 8.42 13.65 -11.47
N GLY A 319 9.53 13.00 -11.89
CA GLY A 319 10.77 12.95 -11.10
C GLY A 319 10.78 11.91 -9.97
N ILE A 320 9.69 11.16 -9.81
CA ILE A 320 9.59 10.03 -8.91
C ILE A 320 9.78 8.75 -9.73
N VAL A 321 10.51 7.82 -9.19
CA VAL A 321 10.76 6.50 -9.79
C VAL A 321 9.95 5.45 -9.03
N PHE A 322 9.15 4.69 -9.74
CA PHE A 322 8.37 3.58 -9.23
C PHE A 322 8.95 2.28 -9.73
N PHE A 323 8.99 1.26 -8.89
CA PHE A 323 9.51 -0.04 -9.30
C PHE A 323 8.85 -1.19 -8.55
N GLY A 324 8.65 -2.28 -9.29
CA GLY A 324 8.13 -3.55 -8.80
C GLY A 324 9.26 -4.52 -8.55
N THR A 325 9.20 -5.20 -7.41
CA THR A 325 10.21 -6.18 -7.02
C THR A 325 9.58 -7.49 -6.59
N LYS A 326 10.41 -8.52 -6.59
CA LYS A 326 10.15 -9.84 -6.01
C LYS A 326 11.20 -10.12 -4.95
N GLU A 327 10.82 -10.68 -3.81
CA GLU A 327 11.79 -11.21 -2.86
C GLU A 327 12.49 -12.44 -3.45
N ALA A 328 13.82 -12.46 -3.50
CA ALA A 328 14.61 -13.49 -4.17
C ALA A 328 14.37 -14.94 -3.66
N THR A 329 13.78 -15.11 -2.49
CA THR A 329 13.54 -16.41 -1.85
C THR A 329 12.08 -16.79 -1.71
N ARG A 330 11.16 -15.86 -2.02
CA ARG A 330 9.71 -16.04 -1.87
C ARG A 330 8.97 -15.37 -3.02
N ASP A 331 7.74 -15.82 -3.31
CA ASP A 331 6.86 -15.20 -4.29
C ASP A 331 6.13 -13.96 -3.72
N VAL A 332 6.89 -13.09 -3.06
CA VAL A 332 6.38 -11.85 -2.45
C VAL A 332 6.69 -10.68 -3.36
N GLY A 333 5.64 -10.11 -3.93
CA GLY A 333 5.72 -8.90 -4.73
C GLY A 333 5.70 -7.65 -3.86
N ARG A 334 6.50 -6.64 -4.23
CA ARG A 334 6.53 -5.34 -3.58
C ARG A 334 6.52 -4.21 -4.59
N PHE A 335 5.87 -3.13 -4.22
CA PHE A 335 5.83 -1.91 -5.00
C PHE A 335 6.42 -0.75 -4.21
N TYR A 336 7.39 -0.08 -4.81
CA TYR A 336 8.15 1.00 -4.21
C TYR A 336 8.04 2.28 -5.01
N LYS A 337 8.23 3.41 -4.31
CA LYS A 337 8.63 4.68 -4.91
C LYS A 337 9.96 5.15 -4.34
N ALA A 338 10.70 5.91 -5.13
CA ALA A 338 11.95 6.54 -4.73
C ALA A 338 12.16 7.84 -5.50
N GLU A 339 13.07 8.66 -5.02
CA GLU A 339 13.47 9.90 -5.70
C GLU A 339 14.82 9.68 -6.39
N LEU A 340 14.93 10.19 -7.62
CA LEU A 340 16.22 10.24 -8.31
C LEU A 340 17.00 11.45 -7.80
N VAL A 341 18.12 11.21 -7.16
CA VAL A 341 18.97 12.27 -6.61
C VAL A 341 20.38 12.19 -7.18
N THR A 342 21.09 13.32 -7.18
CA THR A 342 22.51 13.36 -7.51
C THR A 342 23.33 13.43 -6.22
N ALA A 343 24.15 12.42 -5.98
CA ALA A 343 25.07 12.34 -4.85
C ALA A 343 26.49 12.08 -5.40
N ASP A 344 27.46 12.91 -5.01
CA ASP A 344 28.86 12.80 -5.45
C ASP A 344 29.03 12.72 -6.98
N ASN A 345 28.23 13.47 -7.73
CA ASN A 345 28.10 13.42 -9.20
C ASN A 345 27.56 12.11 -9.78
N LEU A 346 27.05 11.21 -8.95
CA LEU A 346 26.38 9.98 -9.37
C LEU A 346 24.87 10.14 -9.23
N TYR A 347 24.11 9.52 -10.14
CA TYR A 347 22.66 9.45 -10.05
C TYR A 347 22.25 8.15 -9.34
N VAL A 348 21.57 8.31 -8.22
CA VAL A 348 21.11 7.18 -7.37
C VAL A 348 19.68 7.38 -6.93
N LEU A 349 18.99 6.29 -6.61
CA LEU A 349 17.66 6.34 -6.00
C LEU A 349 17.79 6.47 -4.47
N ALA A 350 17.18 7.50 -3.94
CA ALA A 350 17.11 7.79 -2.50
C ALA A 350 15.66 7.81 -2.01
N ASN A 351 15.48 7.96 -0.70
CA ASN A 351 14.16 8.10 -0.07
C ASN A 351 13.17 6.99 -0.47
N ARG A 352 13.68 5.75 -0.58
CA ARG A 352 12.88 4.59 -0.96
C ARG A 352 11.78 4.35 0.06
N GLN A 353 10.55 4.29 -0.41
CA GLN A 353 9.36 4.01 0.39
C GLN A 353 8.63 2.79 -0.19
N LEU A 354 8.37 1.81 0.67
CA LEU A 354 7.46 0.70 0.34
C LEU A 354 6.03 1.24 0.34
N ILE A 355 5.31 1.06 -0.78
CA ILE A 355 3.92 1.45 -0.93
C ILE A 355 3.02 0.26 -0.56
N LYS A 356 3.32 -0.92 -1.12
CA LYS A 356 2.53 -2.14 -0.91
C LYS A 356 3.41 -3.38 -0.98
N GLU A 357 3.04 -4.38 -0.19
CA GLU A 357 3.55 -5.74 -0.23
C GLU A 357 2.38 -6.70 -0.42
N TRP A 358 2.55 -7.68 -1.30
CA TRP A 358 1.59 -8.77 -1.51
C TRP A 358 2.23 -10.09 -1.12
N VAL A 359 1.60 -10.77 -0.16
CA VAL A 359 2.01 -12.09 0.33
C VAL A 359 0.82 -13.02 0.15
N ILE A 360 0.83 -13.78 -0.93
CA ILE A 360 -0.24 -14.73 -1.25
C ILE A 360 0.41 -16.08 -1.52
N ASP A 361 0.02 -17.08 -0.74
CA ASP A 361 0.62 -18.41 -0.85
C ASP A 361 0.44 -19.01 -2.24
N SER A 362 1.52 -19.50 -2.82
CA SER A 362 1.56 -20.19 -4.12
C SER A 362 1.18 -19.35 -5.34
N ILE A 363 1.20 -18.03 -5.21
CA ILE A 363 0.96 -17.08 -6.32
C ILE A 363 2.14 -16.13 -6.44
N ASP A 364 2.66 -15.99 -7.67
CA ASP A 364 3.66 -14.98 -7.98
C ASP A 364 2.98 -13.59 -8.07
N THR A 365 3.10 -12.82 -7.01
CA THR A 365 2.50 -11.49 -6.90
C THR A 365 3.40 -10.36 -7.43
N THR A 366 4.44 -10.70 -8.17
CA THR A 366 5.41 -9.72 -8.67
C THR A 366 4.77 -8.73 -9.63
N PRO A 367 4.97 -7.42 -9.44
CA PRO A 367 4.56 -6.41 -10.42
C PRO A 367 5.46 -6.45 -11.67
N HIS A 368 5.04 -7.14 -12.74
CA HIS A 368 5.84 -7.33 -13.96
C HIS A 368 5.66 -6.20 -14.98
N ALA A 369 4.46 -5.64 -15.10
CA ALA A 369 4.21 -4.53 -16.01
C ALA A 369 3.80 -3.28 -15.26
N MET A 370 4.33 -2.16 -15.73
CA MET A 370 3.98 -0.83 -15.23
C MET A 370 3.64 0.10 -16.38
N PHE A 371 2.77 1.05 -16.09
CA PHE A 371 2.36 2.09 -17.02
C PHE A 371 2.19 3.41 -16.27
N ALA A 372 2.83 4.48 -16.74
CA ALA A 372 2.64 5.82 -16.21
C ALA A 372 1.69 6.61 -17.11
N SER A 373 0.67 7.22 -16.52
CA SER A 373 -0.16 8.25 -17.12
C SER A 373 0.18 9.62 -16.52
N ARG A 374 -0.56 10.63 -16.89
CA ARG A 374 -0.32 12.01 -16.41
C ARG A 374 -0.39 12.15 -14.88
N ASP A 375 -1.36 11.51 -14.26
CA ASP A 375 -1.68 11.67 -12.83
C ASP A 375 -1.57 10.36 -12.03
N SER A 376 -1.21 9.28 -12.68
CA SER A 376 -1.24 7.95 -12.07
C SER A 376 -0.15 7.03 -12.59
N VAL A 377 0.28 6.13 -11.73
CA VAL A 377 1.15 5.01 -12.09
C VAL A 377 0.40 3.71 -11.82
N TYR A 378 0.35 2.86 -12.81
CA TYR A 378 -0.31 1.55 -12.74
C TYR A 378 0.73 0.45 -12.65
N CYS A 379 0.46 -0.58 -11.86
CA CYS A 379 1.21 -1.82 -11.86
C CYS A 379 0.26 -3.01 -11.88
N SER A 380 0.68 -4.08 -12.54
CA SER A 380 -0.09 -5.32 -12.60
C SER A 380 0.33 -6.29 -11.52
N VAL A 381 -0.63 -6.92 -10.84
CA VAL A 381 -0.37 -7.91 -9.78
C VAL A 381 -1.36 -9.06 -9.89
N GLN A 382 -0.87 -10.29 -9.90
CA GLN A 382 -1.71 -11.47 -9.78
C GLN A 382 -2.06 -11.69 -8.31
N GLU A 383 -3.35 -11.73 -7.98
CA GLU A 383 -3.83 -11.91 -6.59
C GLU A 383 -4.55 -13.26 -6.36
N ALA A 384 -4.94 -13.94 -7.43
CA ALA A 384 -5.51 -15.27 -7.37
C ALA A 384 -5.11 -16.07 -8.62
N THR A 385 -5.38 -17.37 -8.61
CA THR A 385 -5.09 -18.25 -9.74
C THR A 385 -5.78 -17.80 -11.03
N ASP A 386 -6.91 -17.12 -10.89
CA ASP A 386 -7.79 -16.67 -11.98
C ASP A 386 -8.00 -15.12 -11.97
N GLU A 387 -7.28 -14.40 -11.14
CA GLU A 387 -7.44 -12.95 -11.01
C GLU A 387 -6.10 -12.21 -11.06
N THR A 388 -5.95 -11.28 -11.99
CA THR A 388 -4.90 -10.26 -12.03
C THR A 388 -5.55 -8.90 -11.99
N TYR A 389 -4.97 -7.98 -11.20
CA TYR A 389 -5.46 -6.62 -11.06
C TYR A 389 -4.42 -5.64 -11.58
N LEU A 390 -4.89 -4.54 -12.17
CA LEU A 390 -4.13 -3.29 -12.24
C LEU A 390 -4.36 -2.53 -10.93
N TRP A 391 -3.28 -2.17 -10.29
CA TRP A 391 -3.25 -1.29 -9.15
C TRP A 391 -2.85 0.11 -9.59
N ARG A 392 -3.52 1.12 -9.07
CA ARG A 392 -3.30 2.52 -9.40
C ARG A 392 -2.68 3.26 -8.20
N TYR A 393 -1.53 3.88 -8.43
CA TYR A 393 -0.98 4.90 -7.55
C TYR A 393 -1.38 6.26 -8.09
N TYR A 394 -2.20 7.00 -7.37
CA TYR A 394 -2.69 8.31 -7.76
C TYR A 394 -1.76 9.39 -7.21
N LEU A 395 -1.06 10.10 -8.08
CA LEU A 395 0.00 11.06 -7.73
C LEU A 395 -0.50 12.21 -6.84
N PRO A 396 -1.67 12.84 -7.10
CA PRO A 396 -2.13 14.00 -6.33
C PRO A 396 -2.34 13.72 -4.84
N THR A 397 -2.87 12.56 -4.47
CA THR A 397 -3.15 12.19 -3.07
C THR A 397 -2.17 11.19 -2.50
N ALA A 398 -1.25 10.67 -3.33
CA ALA A 398 -0.38 9.55 -3.00
C ALA A 398 -1.14 8.29 -2.56
N GLY A 399 -2.40 8.15 -3.01
CA GLY A 399 -3.25 7.02 -2.73
C GLY A 399 -2.91 5.82 -3.61
N PHE A 400 -3.15 4.61 -3.10
CA PHE A 400 -2.90 3.38 -3.83
C PHE A 400 -4.04 2.40 -3.63
N ALA A 401 -4.68 1.97 -4.73
CA ALA A 401 -5.84 1.09 -4.69
C ALA A 401 -5.89 0.16 -5.91
N ARG A 402 -6.67 -0.93 -5.78
CA ARG A 402 -7.07 -1.72 -6.95
C ARG A 402 -7.87 -0.83 -7.90
N ASP A 403 -7.55 -0.92 -9.19
CA ASP A 403 -8.24 -0.21 -10.24
C ASP A 403 -9.00 -1.19 -11.13
N LEU A 404 -8.36 -1.85 -12.07
CA LEU A 404 -9.03 -2.68 -13.05
C LEU A 404 -8.80 -4.18 -12.78
N LYS A 405 -9.87 -4.99 -12.79
CA LYS A 405 -9.77 -6.44 -12.74
C LYS A 405 -9.57 -6.98 -14.16
N LEU A 406 -8.44 -7.64 -14.41
CA LEU A 406 -8.22 -8.41 -15.64
C LEU A 406 -8.87 -9.79 -15.51
N GLY A 407 -9.55 -10.24 -16.54
CA GLY A 407 -10.41 -11.42 -16.46
C GLY A 407 -9.70 -12.78 -16.41
N ALA A 408 -8.38 -12.82 -16.16
CA ALA A 408 -7.62 -14.07 -15.98
C ALA A 408 -6.47 -13.84 -14.99
N GLY A 409 -6.02 -14.94 -14.36
CA GLY A 409 -4.80 -14.95 -13.57
C GLY A 409 -3.57 -15.21 -14.44
N GLY A 410 -2.47 -14.56 -14.10
CA GLY A 410 -1.18 -14.68 -14.77
C GLY A 410 -0.37 -13.41 -14.68
N LEU A 411 0.90 -13.51 -15.02
CA LEU A 411 1.79 -12.35 -15.08
C LEU A 411 1.42 -11.48 -16.29
N CYS A 412 1.38 -10.17 -16.09
CA CYS A 412 1.12 -9.23 -17.17
C CYS A 412 2.45 -8.71 -17.71
N TYR A 413 2.69 -8.84 -19.01
CA TYR A 413 3.92 -8.38 -19.66
C TYR A 413 3.76 -7.08 -20.45
N GLY A 414 2.57 -6.53 -20.53
CA GLY A 414 2.35 -5.25 -21.18
C GLY A 414 1.04 -4.62 -20.79
N ILE A 415 1.09 -3.33 -20.51
CA ILE A 415 -0.07 -2.46 -20.24
C ILE A 415 0.02 -1.28 -21.20
N SER A 416 -1.08 -0.95 -21.82
CA SER A 416 -1.18 0.21 -22.72
C SER A 416 -2.57 0.82 -22.68
N GLN A 417 -2.77 1.93 -23.37
CA GLN A 417 -4.08 2.54 -23.58
C GLN A 417 -4.40 2.60 -25.08
N GLY A 418 -5.52 1.97 -25.45
CA GLY A 418 -6.10 2.02 -26.78
C GLY A 418 -7.43 2.76 -26.76
N SER A 419 -7.58 3.84 -27.53
CA SER A 419 -8.83 4.64 -27.59
C SER A 419 -9.33 5.12 -26.20
N GLY A 420 -8.40 5.48 -25.30
CA GLY A 420 -8.70 5.94 -23.94
C GLY A 420 -9.03 4.84 -22.93
N LYS A 421 -8.97 3.56 -23.31
CA LYS A 421 -9.23 2.40 -22.47
C LYS A 421 -7.97 1.59 -22.24
N PHE A 422 -7.87 0.95 -21.10
CA PHE A 422 -6.77 0.05 -20.80
C PHE A 422 -6.82 -1.23 -21.63
N VAL A 423 -5.63 -1.66 -22.06
CA VAL A 423 -5.39 -2.92 -22.75
C VAL A 423 -4.19 -3.57 -22.09
N ALA A 424 -4.32 -4.82 -21.69
CA ALA A 424 -3.27 -5.57 -21.01
C ALA A 424 -3.10 -6.97 -21.59
N SER A 425 -1.85 -7.44 -21.73
CA SER A 425 -1.54 -8.80 -22.15
C SER A 425 -1.17 -9.67 -20.95
N ILE A 426 -1.84 -10.82 -20.80
CA ILE A 426 -1.59 -11.77 -19.71
C ILE A 426 -0.86 -12.99 -20.25
N SER A 427 0.23 -13.34 -19.59
CA SER A 427 1.09 -14.49 -19.91
C SER A 427 0.31 -15.78 -20.13
N GLY A 428 0.51 -16.40 -21.28
CA GLY A 428 -0.13 -17.68 -21.63
C GLY A 428 -1.67 -17.64 -21.64
N LYS A 429 -2.25 -16.42 -21.74
CA LYS A 429 -3.69 -16.20 -21.79
C LYS A 429 -4.07 -15.45 -23.04
N ASN A 430 -4.49 -14.20 -22.91
CA ASN A 430 -4.92 -13.38 -24.03
C ASN A 430 -4.73 -11.90 -23.70
N VAL A 431 -5.24 -11.04 -24.57
CA VAL A 431 -5.34 -9.60 -24.32
C VAL A 431 -6.69 -9.30 -23.68
N TYR A 432 -6.69 -8.47 -22.64
CA TYR A 432 -7.87 -7.99 -21.95
C TYR A 432 -7.99 -6.49 -22.17
N LYS A 433 -9.18 -6.05 -22.55
CA LYS A 433 -9.49 -4.64 -22.79
C LYS A 433 -10.57 -4.20 -21.84
N GLU A 434 -10.42 -3.01 -21.26
CA GLU A 434 -11.45 -2.33 -20.49
C GLU A 434 -12.70 -2.07 -21.36
N THR A 435 -13.88 -2.33 -20.81
CA THR A 435 -15.16 -2.15 -21.47
C THR A 435 -15.79 -0.79 -21.14
N SER A 436 -17.06 -0.59 -21.50
CA SER A 436 -17.90 0.52 -21.04
C SER A 436 -18.97 0.06 -20.06
N SER A 437 -18.94 -1.22 -19.65
CA SER A 437 -19.86 -1.78 -18.68
C SER A 437 -19.19 -1.82 -17.31
N TYR A 438 -19.93 -1.45 -16.27
CA TYR A 438 -19.44 -1.48 -14.89
C TYR A 438 -19.40 -2.89 -14.32
N GLU A 439 -18.55 -3.07 -13.30
CA GLU A 439 -18.53 -4.29 -12.48
C GLU A 439 -19.93 -4.56 -11.89
N SER A 440 -20.30 -5.83 -11.78
CA SER A 440 -21.61 -6.24 -11.26
C SER A 440 -21.81 -5.88 -9.79
N GLU A 441 -20.74 -5.72 -9.05
CA GLU A 441 -20.70 -5.31 -7.65
C GLU A 441 -19.31 -4.76 -7.33
N GLY A 442 -19.26 -3.72 -6.52
CA GLY A 442 -18.02 -3.24 -5.93
C GLY A 442 -18.20 -2.90 -4.47
N TYR A 443 -17.12 -2.90 -3.71
CA TYR A 443 -17.18 -2.54 -2.29
C TYR A 443 -15.95 -1.78 -1.82
N ILE A 444 -16.16 -1.04 -0.72
CA ILE A 444 -15.11 -0.42 0.08
C ILE A 444 -15.34 -0.75 1.56
N ILE A 445 -14.27 -1.05 2.30
CA ILE A 445 -14.31 -1.39 3.72
C ILE A 445 -13.49 -0.36 4.49
N THR A 446 -14.11 0.27 5.49
CA THR A 446 -13.42 1.19 6.39
C THR A 446 -12.43 0.44 7.30
N PRO A 447 -11.37 1.10 7.78
CA PRO A 447 -10.58 0.55 8.88
C PRO A 447 -11.43 0.41 10.15
N ASN A 448 -10.86 -0.19 11.18
CA ASN A 448 -11.48 -0.22 12.51
C ASN A 448 -11.72 1.19 13.02
N ILE A 449 -12.98 1.51 13.31
CA ILE A 449 -13.38 2.76 13.93
C ILE A 449 -13.43 2.52 15.43
N ASP A 450 -12.50 3.05 16.18
CA ASP A 450 -12.39 2.87 17.63
C ASP A 450 -12.29 4.19 18.41
N PHE A 451 -12.22 5.32 17.70
CA PHE A 451 -12.00 6.65 18.26
C PHE A 451 -10.76 6.70 19.18
N PHE A 452 -9.77 5.87 18.89
CA PHE A 452 -8.52 5.73 19.66
C PHE A 452 -8.72 5.28 21.11
N THR A 453 -9.78 4.55 21.39
CA THR A 453 -10.07 4.04 22.71
C THR A 453 -10.40 2.55 22.66
N SER A 454 -9.92 1.81 23.65
CA SER A 454 -10.20 0.38 23.78
C SER A 454 -11.53 0.08 24.47
N GLU A 455 -12.27 1.14 24.85
CA GLU A 455 -13.51 0.93 25.55
C GLU A 455 -14.65 0.53 24.62
N ILE A 456 -15.63 -0.13 25.24
CA ILE A 456 -16.90 -0.42 24.60
C ILE A 456 -17.69 0.88 24.44
N LYS A 457 -18.18 1.07 23.23
CA LYS A 457 -19.03 2.19 22.85
C LYS A 457 -20.41 1.67 22.52
N GLN A 458 -21.42 2.47 22.79
CA GLN A 458 -22.75 2.24 22.25
C GLN A 458 -22.81 2.90 20.86
N TRP A 459 -22.76 2.10 19.83
CA TRP A 459 -22.96 2.55 18.46
C TRP A 459 -24.44 2.84 18.25
N VAL A 460 -24.76 4.07 17.89
CA VAL A 460 -26.13 4.56 17.80
C VAL A 460 -26.68 4.40 16.40
N GLY A 461 -25.93 4.84 15.42
CA GLY A 461 -26.39 4.79 14.03
C GLY A 461 -25.29 4.99 13.01
N THR A 462 -25.61 4.67 11.77
CA THR A 462 -24.81 4.95 10.58
C THR A 462 -25.62 5.73 9.57
N THR A 463 -24.94 6.60 8.81
CA THR A 463 -25.53 7.33 7.68
C THR A 463 -24.68 7.13 6.45
N VAL A 464 -25.31 6.93 5.32
CA VAL A 464 -24.65 6.82 4.00
C VAL A 464 -25.20 7.92 3.10
N GLU A 465 -24.30 8.74 2.58
CA GLU A 465 -24.66 9.80 1.62
C GLU A 465 -24.29 9.37 0.21
N HIS A 466 -25.18 9.61 -0.71
CA HIS A 466 -25.01 9.27 -2.12
C HIS A 466 -25.86 10.17 -3.00
N ASP A 467 -25.58 10.20 -4.31
CA ASP A 467 -26.41 10.89 -5.28
C ASP A 467 -27.77 10.22 -5.44
N GLU A 468 -28.69 10.95 -6.04
CA GLU A 468 -30.05 10.44 -6.25
C GLU A 468 -30.05 9.14 -7.05
N ILE A 469 -30.73 8.14 -6.50
CA ILE A 469 -30.97 6.86 -7.15
C ILE A 469 -32.39 6.87 -7.71
N THR A 470 -32.52 6.85 -9.04
CA THR A 470 -33.81 6.90 -9.76
C THR A 470 -34.10 5.63 -10.55
N ASP A 471 -33.18 4.68 -10.55
CA ASP A 471 -33.21 3.46 -11.37
C ASP A 471 -32.88 2.20 -10.52
N SER A 472 -32.37 1.15 -11.13
CA SER A 472 -32.02 -0.12 -10.46
C SER A 472 -30.67 -0.11 -9.74
N ARG A 473 -29.94 1.01 -9.70
CA ARG A 473 -28.71 1.15 -8.89
C ARG A 473 -29.00 0.97 -7.42
N ARG A 474 -28.00 0.51 -6.67
CA ARG A 474 -28.17 0.25 -5.26
C ARG A 474 -26.87 0.56 -4.49
N ILE A 475 -27.04 1.10 -3.29
CA ILE A 475 -25.95 1.25 -2.31
C ILE A 475 -26.39 0.60 -1.00
N GLN A 476 -25.55 -0.29 -0.50
CA GLN A 476 -25.79 -0.98 0.76
C GLN A 476 -24.65 -0.70 1.74
N CYS A 477 -24.98 -0.50 3.00
CA CYS A 477 -24.02 -0.43 4.08
C CYS A 477 -24.20 -1.63 5.01
N PHE A 478 -23.11 -2.33 5.22
CA PHE A 478 -23.03 -3.40 6.21
C PHE A 478 -22.09 -2.98 7.30
N ILE A 479 -22.36 -3.42 8.52
CA ILE A 479 -21.50 -3.21 9.67
C ILE A 479 -20.98 -4.53 10.22
N SER A 480 -19.82 -4.48 10.83
CA SER A 480 -19.27 -5.56 11.66
C SER A 480 -18.77 -4.97 12.98
N THR A 481 -19.17 -5.57 14.09
CA THR A 481 -18.73 -5.20 15.43
C THR A 481 -17.83 -6.27 16.05
N ARG A 482 -17.40 -7.25 15.26
CA ARG A 482 -16.57 -8.36 15.74
C ARG A 482 -15.15 -7.89 15.99
N GLU A 483 -14.61 -8.23 17.16
CA GLU A 483 -13.22 -7.96 17.49
C GLU A 483 -12.29 -8.92 16.74
N GLY A 484 -11.23 -8.38 16.16
CA GLY A 484 -10.03 -9.13 15.78
C GLY A 484 -9.87 -9.52 14.32
N THR A 485 -10.89 -9.72 13.55
CA THR A 485 -10.76 -10.02 12.10
C THR A 485 -11.94 -9.50 11.31
N ILE A 486 -11.66 -8.75 10.28
CA ILE A 486 -12.62 -8.61 9.19
C ILE A 486 -12.51 -9.91 8.40
N ASP A 487 -13.53 -10.74 8.52
CA ASP A 487 -13.65 -11.89 7.64
C ASP A 487 -13.78 -11.39 6.18
N THR A 488 -13.39 -12.23 5.26
CA THR A 488 -13.54 -11.98 3.82
C THR A 488 -14.93 -11.43 3.50
N PRO A 489 -15.04 -10.50 2.54
CA PRO A 489 -16.32 -9.99 2.08
C PRO A 489 -17.31 -11.12 1.77
N GLY A 490 -18.51 -11.02 2.33
CA GLY A 490 -19.52 -12.07 2.21
C GLY A 490 -19.58 -13.06 3.37
N SER A 491 -18.77 -12.87 4.43
CA SER A 491 -18.88 -13.69 5.63
C SER A 491 -20.16 -13.37 6.42
N SER A 492 -20.63 -14.33 7.20
CA SER A 492 -21.84 -14.22 8.02
C SER A 492 -21.74 -13.20 9.17
N SER A 493 -20.60 -12.51 9.30
CA SER A 493 -20.37 -11.50 10.33
C SER A 493 -20.83 -10.08 9.94
N TRP A 494 -21.16 -9.86 8.66
CA TRP A 494 -21.64 -8.57 8.18
C TRP A 494 -23.15 -8.45 8.30
N GLU A 495 -23.61 -7.39 8.97
CA GLU A 495 -25.03 -7.07 9.18
C GLU A 495 -25.42 -5.89 8.30
N LEU A 496 -26.44 -6.05 7.48
CA LEU A 496 -26.99 -4.98 6.63
C LEU A 496 -27.68 -3.93 7.53
N THR A 497 -27.24 -2.67 7.41
CA THR A 497 -27.83 -1.56 8.17
C THR A 497 -28.55 -0.56 7.27
N ASN A 498 -28.06 -0.33 6.06
CA ASN A 498 -28.67 0.61 5.13
C ASN A 498 -28.78 -0.03 3.75
N ASP A 499 -29.92 0.18 3.09
CA ASP A 499 -30.21 -0.33 1.76
C ASP A 499 -30.93 0.75 0.96
N SER A 500 -30.14 1.51 0.18
CA SER A 500 -30.63 2.61 -0.62
C SER A 500 -30.89 2.14 -2.05
N THR A 501 -32.15 2.08 -2.43
CA THR A 501 -32.62 1.70 -3.75
C THR A 501 -33.36 2.82 -4.49
N GLN A 502 -33.68 3.91 -3.80
CA GLN A 502 -34.37 5.07 -4.36
C GLN A 502 -34.07 6.35 -3.56
N GLY A 503 -34.09 7.50 -4.25
CA GLY A 503 -33.96 8.82 -3.65
C GLY A 503 -32.53 9.18 -3.29
N PHE A 504 -32.39 10.18 -2.41
CA PHE A 504 -31.12 10.64 -1.88
C PHE A 504 -30.74 9.88 -0.62
N GLY A 505 -29.43 9.68 -0.41
CA GLY A 505 -28.89 9.19 0.86
C GLY A 505 -29.06 10.19 2.01
N GLY A 506 -28.58 9.83 3.19
CA GLY A 506 -28.55 10.68 4.38
C GLY A 506 -29.53 10.28 5.49
N THR A 507 -30.27 9.19 5.32
CA THR A 507 -31.10 8.65 6.41
C THR A 507 -30.22 7.89 7.40
N GLU A 508 -30.31 8.26 8.69
CA GLU A 508 -29.63 7.54 9.75
C GLU A 508 -30.31 6.20 10.05
N PHE A 509 -29.53 5.14 9.96
CA PHE A 509 -29.93 3.80 10.38
C PHE A 509 -29.53 3.56 11.84
N GLN A 510 -30.47 3.15 12.68
CA GLN A 510 -30.24 2.90 14.11
C GLN A 510 -29.60 1.54 14.34
N ILE A 511 -28.39 1.51 14.92
CA ILE A 511 -27.63 0.28 15.18
C ILE A 511 -27.92 -0.26 16.58
N ASN A 512 -27.81 0.59 17.61
CA ASN A 512 -27.97 0.26 19.03
C ASN A 512 -27.13 -0.96 19.48
N ARG A 513 -25.85 -0.99 19.12
CA ARG A 513 -24.91 -2.06 19.45
C ARG A 513 -23.83 -1.57 20.39
N ASN A 514 -23.44 -2.44 21.34
CA ASN A 514 -22.27 -2.21 22.18
C ASN A 514 -21.09 -2.99 21.62
N ALA A 515 -20.02 -2.28 21.21
CA ALA A 515 -18.79 -2.88 20.72
C ALA A 515 -17.61 -1.92 20.86
N ARG A 516 -16.39 -2.46 20.87
CA ARG A 516 -15.17 -1.65 20.87
C ARG A 516 -14.93 -1.01 19.51
N TYR A 517 -15.09 -1.81 18.45
CA TYR A 517 -14.81 -1.45 17.06
C TYR A 517 -16.08 -1.51 16.23
N LEU A 518 -16.12 -0.67 15.24
CA LEU A 518 -17.06 -0.75 14.15
C LEU A 518 -16.28 -0.74 12.84
N ASN A 519 -16.64 -1.63 11.94
CA ASN A 519 -16.22 -1.57 10.54
C ASN A 519 -17.46 -1.40 9.69
N MET A 520 -17.33 -0.65 8.61
CA MET A 520 -18.39 -0.48 7.64
C MET A 520 -17.92 -0.99 6.28
N LYS A 521 -18.76 -1.77 5.62
CA LYS A 521 -18.59 -2.21 4.23
C LYS A 521 -19.69 -1.57 3.41
N ILE A 522 -19.32 -0.72 2.48
CA ILE A 522 -20.22 -0.08 1.55
C ILE A 522 -20.15 -0.87 0.24
N VAL A 523 -21.29 -1.35 -0.23
CA VAL A 523 -21.43 -2.13 -1.46
C VAL A 523 -22.22 -1.33 -2.48
N LEU A 524 -21.66 -1.22 -3.68
CA LEU A 524 -22.26 -0.55 -4.82
C LEU A 524 -22.70 -1.60 -5.83
N THR A 525 -23.92 -1.44 -6.38
CA THR A 525 -24.45 -2.29 -7.43
C THR A 525 -24.90 -1.41 -8.60
N PRO A 526 -24.55 -1.71 -9.86
CA PRO A 526 -24.89 -0.91 -11.04
C PRO A 526 -26.36 -1.06 -11.45
N THR A 527 -26.73 -0.40 -12.52
CA THR A 527 -27.97 -0.70 -13.25
C THR A 527 -27.98 -2.14 -13.78
N ILE A 528 -29.16 -2.68 -14.05
CA ILE A 528 -29.31 -4.07 -14.56
C ILE A 528 -28.57 -4.28 -15.89
N ASP A 529 -28.44 -3.24 -16.70
CA ASP A 529 -27.71 -3.24 -17.97
C ASP A 529 -26.22 -2.90 -17.83
N PHE A 530 -25.74 -2.69 -16.60
CA PHE A 530 -24.34 -2.34 -16.27
C PHE A 530 -23.84 -1.02 -16.91
N THR A 531 -24.74 -0.14 -17.34
CA THR A 531 -24.38 1.14 -17.97
C THR A 531 -24.34 2.32 -17.01
N GLY A 532 -24.95 2.18 -15.84
CA GLY A 532 -25.00 3.21 -14.79
C GLY A 532 -24.36 2.75 -13.49
N THR A 533 -23.56 3.61 -12.86
CA THR A 533 -22.97 3.38 -11.53
C THR A 533 -23.62 4.27 -10.49
N PRO A 534 -23.86 3.78 -9.25
CA PRO A 534 -24.22 4.66 -8.14
C PRO A 534 -23.01 5.50 -7.73
N VAL A 535 -23.25 6.69 -7.22
CA VAL A 535 -22.23 7.62 -6.71
C VAL A 535 -22.33 7.66 -5.19
N PHE A 536 -21.34 7.09 -4.53
CA PHE A 536 -21.21 7.13 -3.08
C PHE A 536 -20.34 8.31 -2.67
N ARG A 537 -20.84 9.15 -1.73
CA ARG A 537 -20.18 10.39 -1.32
C ARG A 537 -19.55 10.31 0.05
N SER A 538 -20.31 9.85 1.05
CA SER A 538 -19.80 9.81 2.41
C SER A 538 -20.48 8.73 3.27
N VAL A 539 -19.79 8.34 4.31
CA VAL A 539 -20.34 7.50 5.36
C VAL A 539 -20.02 8.09 6.72
N SER A 540 -20.98 8.02 7.63
CA SER A 540 -20.73 8.38 9.02
C SER A 540 -21.28 7.33 9.99
N ALA A 541 -20.68 7.27 11.18
CA ALA A 541 -21.12 6.44 12.27
C ALA A 541 -21.08 7.24 13.57
N ARG A 542 -22.10 7.06 14.41
CA ARG A 542 -22.21 7.74 15.69
C ARG A 542 -22.16 6.75 16.83
N ALA A 543 -21.34 7.05 17.84
CA ALA A 543 -21.23 6.27 19.06
C ALA A 543 -21.34 7.15 20.31
N LEU A 544 -21.89 6.60 21.36
CA LEU A 544 -21.88 7.21 22.69
C LEU A 544 -20.75 6.58 23.51
N PRO A 545 -19.82 7.36 24.03
CA PRO A 545 -18.77 6.84 24.90
C PRO A 545 -19.40 6.38 26.23
N ARG A 546 -18.93 5.25 26.72
CA ARG A 546 -19.25 4.74 28.06
C ARG A 546 -17.96 4.18 28.63
N PRO A 547 -17.53 4.58 29.74
CA PRO A 547 -17.71 5.73 30.61
C PRO A 547 -16.79 6.90 30.22
N GLN A 548 -16.65 7.90 31.11
CA GLN A 548 -15.82 9.09 30.88
C GLN A 548 -14.33 8.71 30.72
N LEU A 549 -13.75 9.10 29.61
CA LEU A 549 -12.34 8.82 29.28
C LEU A 549 -11.40 9.74 30.04
N VAL A 550 -10.32 9.18 30.53
CA VAL A 550 -9.24 9.90 31.19
C VAL A 550 -7.96 9.70 30.39
N VAL A 551 -7.28 10.76 30.02
CA VAL A 551 -5.94 10.71 29.45
C VAL A 551 -4.92 11.12 30.49
N ILE A 552 -3.92 10.28 30.71
CA ILE A 552 -2.88 10.49 31.71
C ILE A 552 -1.53 10.45 31.04
N ASP A 553 -0.77 11.53 31.19
CA ASP A 553 0.62 11.59 30.82
C ASP A 553 1.50 11.40 32.06
N ILE A 554 2.27 10.30 32.08
CA ILE A 554 3.10 9.92 33.21
C ILE A 554 4.58 10.07 32.80
N PRO A 555 5.33 10.98 33.46
CA PRO A 555 6.77 11.03 33.25
C PRO A 555 7.42 9.90 34.05
N VAL A 556 7.90 8.87 33.38
CA VAL A 556 8.54 7.68 33.97
C VAL A 556 10.03 7.90 34.05
N ASN A 557 10.62 7.67 35.22
CA ASN A 557 12.06 7.71 35.42
C ASN A 557 12.72 6.47 34.80
N ILE A 558 13.57 6.72 33.81
CA ILE A 558 14.33 5.68 33.09
C ILE A 558 15.84 5.84 33.29
N SER A 559 16.26 6.46 34.39
CA SER A 559 17.69 6.59 34.70
C SER A 559 18.31 5.24 35.14
N ASP A 560 19.58 5.07 34.84
CA ASP A 560 20.36 3.94 35.29
C ASP A 560 20.64 3.93 36.84
N GLN A 561 20.11 4.92 37.55
CA GLN A 561 20.30 5.05 38.98
C GLN A 561 19.09 4.55 39.76
N VAL A 562 19.32 3.58 40.62
CA VAL A 562 18.33 3.06 41.56
C VAL A 562 18.66 3.54 42.96
N GLU A 563 17.73 4.21 43.61
CA GLU A 563 17.83 4.61 45.01
C GLU A 563 17.38 3.46 45.92
N ARG A 564 18.28 2.98 46.81
CA ARG A 564 17.93 1.99 47.81
C ARG A 564 17.19 2.63 49.00
N PRO A 565 16.47 1.85 49.81
CA PRO A 565 15.80 2.32 51.02
C PRO A 565 16.68 3.09 52.02
N ASN A 566 17.99 2.87 51.95
CA ASN A 566 18.98 3.57 52.77
C ASN A 566 19.57 4.83 52.09
N ARG A 567 18.89 5.39 51.09
CA ARG A 567 19.30 6.56 50.30
C ARG A 567 20.61 6.40 49.52
N LYS A 568 21.21 5.21 49.44
CA LYS A 568 22.35 4.94 48.57
C LYS A 568 21.87 4.75 47.13
N ARG A 569 22.43 5.55 46.22
CA ARG A 569 22.19 5.41 44.78
C ARG A 569 23.14 4.35 44.22
N ILE A 570 22.58 3.42 43.46
CA ILE A 570 23.36 2.39 42.76
C ILE A 570 23.10 2.60 41.28
N LYS A 571 24.18 2.61 40.50
CA LYS A 571 24.10 2.61 39.05
C LYS A 571 23.93 1.15 38.58
N VAL A 572 22.85 0.89 37.85
CA VAL A 572 22.60 -0.40 37.18
C VAL A 572 22.74 -0.14 35.69
N ARG A 573 23.71 -0.79 35.07
CA ARG A 573 24.00 -0.58 33.63
C ARG A 573 22.80 -0.95 32.77
N ASN A 574 22.45 -0.07 31.82
CA ASN A 574 21.34 -0.23 30.84
C ASN A 574 19.95 -0.42 31.48
N LEU A 575 19.74 -0.08 32.72
CA LEU A 575 18.42 -0.20 33.37
C LEU A 575 17.43 0.72 32.68
N GLY A 576 17.82 1.96 32.38
CA GLY A 576 16.98 2.95 31.72
C GLY A 576 16.51 2.50 30.33
N GLU A 577 17.44 1.96 29.56
CA GLU A 577 17.10 1.40 28.23
C GLU A 577 16.14 0.22 28.35
N THR A 578 16.38 -0.71 29.27
CA THR A 578 15.49 -1.86 29.49
C THR A 578 14.08 -1.41 29.87
N VAL A 579 13.95 -0.44 30.79
CA VAL A 579 12.64 0.10 31.22
C VAL A 579 11.93 0.78 30.04
N TYR A 580 12.68 1.55 29.24
CA TYR A 580 12.11 2.20 28.05
C TYR A 580 11.60 1.18 27.03
N GLN A 581 12.36 0.16 26.72
CA GLN A 581 11.97 -0.88 25.77
C GLN A 581 10.76 -1.67 26.24
N GLU A 582 10.68 -2.01 27.52
CA GLU A 582 9.50 -2.68 28.09
C GLU A 582 8.25 -1.80 28.02
N LEU A 583 8.37 -0.48 28.27
CA LEU A 583 7.26 0.45 28.11
C LEU A 583 6.86 0.58 26.63
N LYS A 584 7.86 0.64 25.74
CA LYS A 584 7.61 0.77 24.28
C LYS A 584 6.90 -0.46 23.72
N GLN A 585 7.21 -1.66 24.22
CA GLN A 585 6.50 -2.88 23.85
C GLN A 585 5.04 -2.90 24.31
N LYS A 586 4.69 -2.10 25.33
CA LYS A 586 3.31 -1.95 25.81
C LYS A 586 2.48 -0.96 24.99
N GLU A 587 3.09 -0.26 24.07
CA GLU A 587 2.36 0.69 23.21
C GLU A 587 1.32 -0.04 22.36
N GLY A 588 0.06 0.35 22.51
CA GLY A 588 -1.09 -0.32 21.91
C GLY A 588 -1.73 -1.41 22.78
N ASP A 589 -1.06 -1.86 23.83
CA ASP A 589 -1.61 -2.88 24.73
C ASP A 589 -2.66 -2.31 25.70
N SER A 590 -3.64 -3.15 26.03
CA SER A 590 -4.54 -2.89 27.16
C SER A 590 -3.81 -3.10 28.47
N VAL A 591 -3.86 -2.10 29.36
CA VAL A 591 -3.13 -2.11 30.63
C VAL A 591 -4.01 -1.70 31.80
N THR A 592 -3.66 -2.16 32.97
CA THR A 592 -4.19 -1.67 34.25
C THR A 592 -3.15 -0.77 34.89
N LEU A 593 -3.47 0.52 35.01
CA LEU A 593 -2.66 1.50 35.72
C LEU A 593 -3.20 1.69 37.13
N GLU A 594 -2.36 1.48 38.13
CA GLU A 594 -2.62 1.78 39.53
C GLU A 594 -1.67 2.88 39.99
N LEU A 595 -2.24 4.06 40.27
CA LEU A 595 -1.53 5.17 40.88
C LEU A 595 -1.61 5.07 42.40
N TYR A 596 -0.55 5.47 43.08
CA TYR A 596 -0.50 5.38 44.54
C TYR A 596 -0.70 6.72 45.25
N ASP A 597 -0.59 7.85 44.51
CA ASP A 597 -0.76 9.18 45.09
C ASP A 597 -1.17 10.21 44.03
N PRO A 598 -2.45 10.61 43.98
CA PRO A 598 -3.59 10.00 44.65
C PRO A 598 -3.81 8.56 44.22
N ALA A 599 -4.42 7.74 45.12
CA ALA A 599 -4.71 6.34 44.77
C ALA A 599 -5.84 6.31 43.73
N GLU A 600 -5.55 5.78 42.56
CA GLU A 600 -6.47 5.70 41.44
C GLU A 600 -6.18 4.44 40.62
N LEU A 601 -7.22 3.74 40.22
CA LEU A 601 -7.14 2.58 39.34
C LEU A 601 -7.78 2.92 37.99
N ILE A 602 -6.99 2.77 36.93
CA ILE A 602 -7.43 3.09 35.57
C ILE A 602 -7.17 1.87 34.68
N ARG A 603 -8.15 1.51 33.89
CA ARG A 603 -8.03 0.51 32.83
C ARG A 603 -8.04 1.21 31.49
N GLY A 604 -7.04 0.97 30.68
CA GLY A 604 -6.89 1.70 29.42
C GLY A 604 -5.88 1.08 28.50
N VAL A 605 -5.45 1.86 27.53
CA VAL A 605 -4.45 1.50 26.53
C VAL A 605 -3.28 2.47 26.62
N VAL A 606 -2.08 1.94 26.51
CA VAL A 606 -0.88 2.78 26.32
C VAL A 606 -0.94 3.36 24.90
N GLU A 607 -1.31 4.63 24.81
CA GLU A 607 -1.46 5.33 23.52
C GLU A 607 -0.10 5.62 22.87
N SER A 608 0.85 6.08 23.65
CA SER A 608 2.19 6.37 23.18
C SER A 608 3.23 6.36 24.29
N VAL A 609 4.46 6.02 23.93
CA VAL A 609 5.64 6.16 24.78
C VAL A 609 6.62 7.10 24.06
N ALA A 610 6.77 8.31 24.60
CA ALA A 610 7.64 9.31 24.01
C ALA A 610 9.12 8.91 24.10
N TYR A 611 9.93 9.44 23.18
CA TYR A 611 11.38 9.24 23.23
C TYR A 611 11.98 9.74 24.55
N PRO A 612 13.07 9.10 25.05
CA PRO A 612 13.76 9.52 26.25
C PRO A 612 14.25 10.95 26.16
N VAL A 613 13.99 11.72 27.22
CA VAL A 613 14.49 13.08 27.37
C VAL A 613 15.49 13.13 28.53
N ILE A 614 16.64 13.75 28.30
CA ILE A 614 17.65 13.98 29.32
C ILE A 614 17.46 15.41 29.85
N ASN A 615 17.17 15.53 31.15
CA ASN A 615 17.10 16.83 31.79
C ASN A 615 18.38 17.09 32.62
N HIS A 616 19.11 18.13 32.25
CA HIS A 616 20.34 18.58 32.92
C HIS A 616 20.05 19.66 33.98
N ALA A 617 19.03 19.48 34.79
CA ALA A 617 18.49 20.53 35.65
C ALA A 617 19.45 21.02 36.76
N ASN A 618 20.55 20.31 37.07
CA ASN A 618 21.58 20.80 38.02
C ASN A 618 22.92 20.08 37.86
N ILE A 619 24.00 20.76 38.14
CA ILE A 619 25.35 20.21 38.14
C ILE A 619 25.43 19.02 39.10
N GLY A 620 25.42 17.82 38.53
CA GLY A 620 25.60 16.54 39.28
C GLY A 620 24.42 15.55 39.26
N SER A 621 23.24 15.89 38.71
CA SER A 621 22.13 14.94 38.57
C SER A 621 21.56 14.98 37.16
N VAL A 622 21.80 13.93 36.38
CA VAL A 622 21.14 13.70 35.10
C VAL A 622 19.91 12.86 35.37
N THR A 623 18.72 13.41 35.14
CA THR A 623 17.48 12.66 35.20
C THR A 623 17.04 12.35 33.77
N GLN A 624 16.98 11.08 33.45
CA GLN A 624 16.46 10.61 32.17
C GLN A 624 15.03 10.08 32.39
N TYR A 625 14.11 10.54 31.58
CA TYR A 625 12.70 10.11 31.66
C TYR A 625 12.10 9.97 30.27
N CYS A 626 11.04 9.17 30.17
CA CYS A 626 10.12 9.16 29.03
C CYS A 626 8.70 9.47 29.52
N THR A 627 7.85 10.00 28.65
CA THR A 627 6.43 10.22 28.97
C THR A 627 5.62 9.09 28.39
N VAL A 628 4.85 8.42 29.23
CA VAL A 628 3.87 7.40 28.83
C VAL A 628 2.49 8.02 28.86
N ARG A 629 1.80 7.99 27.72
CA ARG A 629 0.42 8.43 27.61
C ARG A 629 -0.49 7.23 27.67
N ILE A 630 -1.41 7.25 28.62
CA ILE A 630 -2.42 6.20 28.81
C ILE A 630 -3.78 6.85 28.68
N ARG A 631 -4.62 6.25 27.84
CA ARG A 631 -6.03 6.62 27.71
C ARG A 631 -6.87 5.49 28.27
N GLY A 632 -7.76 5.80 29.19
CA GLY A 632 -8.52 4.77 29.88
C GLY A 632 -9.68 5.31 30.69
N VAL A 633 -10.25 4.44 31.50
CA VAL A 633 -11.42 4.66 32.32
C VAL A 633 -11.08 4.41 33.78
N ARG A 634 -11.58 5.24 34.67
CA ARG A 634 -11.46 5.00 36.10
C ARG A 634 -12.24 3.75 36.51
N ALA A 635 -11.66 2.93 37.36
CA ALA A 635 -12.34 1.71 37.86
C ALA A 635 -13.63 2.02 38.58
N GLU A 636 -13.72 3.18 39.20
CA GLU A 636 -14.92 3.67 39.91
C GLU A 636 -16.08 3.93 38.95
N ASP A 637 -15.79 4.26 37.69
CA ASP A 637 -16.78 4.51 36.64
C ASP A 637 -17.23 3.21 35.94
N ILE A 638 -16.60 2.07 36.26
CA ILE A 638 -16.92 0.76 35.69
C ILE A 638 -18.03 0.13 36.53
N THR A 639 -19.27 0.22 36.08
CA THR A 639 -20.38 -0.49 36.70
C THR A 639 -20.29 -2.00 36.46
N SER A 640 -20.96 -2.82 37.30
CA SER A 640 -20.90 -4.28 37.25
C SER A 640 -21.30 -4.90 35.88
N GLU A 641 -22.09 -4.19 35.09
CA GLU A 641 -22.43 -4.58 33.71
C GLU A 641 -21.23 -4.57 32.76
N PHE A 642 -20.23 -3.72 33.01
CA PHE A 642 -19.01 -3.62 32.18
C PHE A 642 -18.01 -4.73 32.45
N THR A 643 -17.98 -5.32 33.63
CA THR A 643 -17.03 -6.40 33.95
C THR A 643 -17.24 -7.65 33.10
N ASN A 644 -18.47 -7.91 32.66
CA ASN A 644 -18.77 -9.05 31.77
C ASN A 644 -18.46 -8.77 30.29
N ILE A 645 -18.33 -7.51 29.89
CA ILE A 645 -18.22 -7.09 28.50
C ILE A 645 -16.74 -6.91 28.08
N ILE A 646 -15.85 -6.59 29.02
CA ILE A 646 -14.42 -6.34 28.70
C ILE A 646 -13.61 -7.64 28.47
N GLY A 647 -14.25 -8.82 28.50
CA GLY A 647 -13.50 -10.09 28.37
C GLY A 647 -12.49 -10.34 29.51
N ILE A 648 -12.47 -9.47 30.52
CA ILE A 648 -11.83 -9.72 31.80
C ILE A 648 -12.76 -10.65 32.53
N GLY A 649 -12.80 -11.88 31.99
CA GLY A 649 -13.59 -12.95 32.58
C GLY A 649 -13.37 -12.96 34.07
N THR A 650 -14.42 -13.15 34.76
CA THR A 650 -14.68 -13.64 36.11
C THR A 650 -13.52 -14.29 36.91
N LEU A 651 -12.28 -14.02 36.59
CA LEU A 651 -11.09 -14.56 37.26
C LEU A 651 -10.67 -13.77 38.51
N GLY A 652 -11.36 -12.69 38.83
CA GLY A 652 -10.94 -11.83 39.95
C GLY A 652 -12.00 -11.56 41.05
N VAL A 653 -13.26 -11.92 40.87
CA VAL A 653 -14.33 -11.50 41.81
C VAL A 653 -15.06 -12.68 42.47
N VAL A 654 -14.79 -13.91 42.12
CA VAL A 654 -15.37 -15.09 42.79
C VAL A 654 -14.36 -15.66 43.80
N GLY A 655 -14.03 -14.92 44.83
CA GLY A 655 -13.12 -15.41 45.84
C GLY A 655 -12.93 -14.57 47.07
N LEU A 656 -13.88 -13.75 47.41
CA LEU A 656 -13.99 -13.16 48.75
C LEU A 656 -15.48 -13.11 49.15
N GLY A 657 -15.95 -14.28 49.51
CA GLY A 657 -17.09 -14.48 50.35
C GLY A 657 -16.62 -15.03 51.67
#